data_2e7e71688d9bdc9f585553ee41d4cc9e
#
_entry.id   2e7e71688d9bdc9f585553ee41d4cc9e
#
_cell.length_a   1.000
_cell.length_b   1.000
_cell.length_c   1.000
_cell.angle_alpha   90.00
_cell.angle_beta   90.00
_cell.angle_gamma   90.00
#
_symmetry.space_group_name_H-M   'P 1'
#
loop_
_entity.id
_entity.type
_entity.pdbx_description
1 polymer ?
#
loop_
_entity_poly.entity_id
_entity_poly.type
_entity_poly.pdbx_seq_one_letter_code
_entity_poly.pdbx_strand_id
1 'polypeptide(L)'
;MHMNGFLYRGFLQNRLPLLGGIVWMSVAGILGAMAQESATRGATATTGTEPNSNDASVTGMKNARVITLAIPAPRGQILDREGEPFAQNRVTYQLALQFPQFENVSEEFVVAWARKRLGELKAIHPKSAEKSDAELWAHYKDRRWLPLYLSGFITSSNATALAKKLGDRDDIVLQPVYSRYYPGASMAAHIIGYTGSTGKLPTGPINFNEPLWEMTEGKSGLEKIYDKQLTGTPGVKRILYNNDGIKLQEEIVKRPVAGGNVVMTINRRWQERAESVLSNGCQRGALVVLDVTTGEVKAMASRPTFDLMEFVGGISTTRFKELNEDPAAPMFGRAFSAEYPPASTFKSVVAMAALADETITENSTVYAPAFLQFPGHKVRNASGAAEGSIAVKYALARSTNTWFALVGIDCGPTNFLAMARRVGYGEKTGLPLIGEASGLIPTNEWMISNHKRRFMNGDTANMAIGQGVLLATPLQVAQGMAGIANGEALPKLQMIRQVQDSKGRVVFQALPEVRKDLGVPESAYLTVHKGMSDVVNSGYGTGRSAGLSWTTLCGKTGTAQWGPASKNQRLAWFAGFFPYENPRFAFAVIYEGRPGQVVSGGRYAAPMVKAFFNPLRDEIEEIIAAPKKALMIDENGNVIEESDEVIRAIPVEPEIDQDGVPRAVPIIEESMVEPAAEISEEQMSDADAEPIVEGIQRAIPVPDAEETGDEIEITPE
;
A
#
# COMPACT_ATOMS: atom_id res chain seq x y z
N MET A 1 -41.49 -20.00 -6.74
CA MET A 1 -41.12 -20.28 -8.15
C MET A 1 -39.79 -19.64 -8.44
N HIS A 2 -38.81 -20.45 -8.58
CA HIS A 2 -37.44 -20.30 -9.05
C HIS A 2 -36.90 -18.87 -9.23
N MET A 3 -35.99 -18.48 -8.35
CA MET A 3 -34.95 -17.47 -8.62
C MET A 3 -33.58 -18.05 -8.32
N ASN A 4 -32.83 -18.18 -9.39
CA ASN A 4 -31.47 -18.71 -9.43
C ASN A 4 -30.50 -17.88 -8.62
N GLY A 5 -29.77 -18.55 -7.75
CA GLY A 5 -28.55 -18.02 -7.14
C GLY A 5 -27.42 -17.95 -8.16
N PHE A 6 -26.73 -16.83 -8.24
CA PHE A 6 -25.47 -16.70 -8.94
C PHE A 6 -24.34 -16.95 -7.97
N LEU A 7 -23.75 -18.10 -8.12
CA LEU A 7 -22.50 -18.53 -7.50
C LEU A 7 -21.32 -17.90 -8.25
N TYR A 8 -20.42 -17.30 -7.49
CA TYR A 8 -19.06 -17.00 -7.91
C TYR A 8 -18.31 -18.32 -8.15
N ARG A 9 -18.02 -18.64 -9.40
CA ARG A 9 -17.02 -19.65 -9.77
C ARG A 9 -16.40 -19.34 -11.14
N GLY A 10 -15.08 -19.18 -11.13
CA GLY A 10 -14.22 -19.81 -12.11
C GLY A 10 -13.94 -19.04 -13.38
N PHE A 11 -12.79 -18.36 -13.39
CA PHE A 11 -12.06 -18.14 -14.62
C PHE A 11 -10.80 -19.04 -14.66
N LEU A 12 -10.96 -20.16 -15.32
CA LEU A 12 -9.85 -20.91 -15.93
C LEU A 12 -10.43 -21.75 -17.08
N GLN A 13 -9.74 -21.63 -18.21
CA GLN A 13 -9.84 -22.39 -19.45
C GLN A 13 -10.84 -21.88 -20.51
N ASN A 14 -10.35 -21.35 -21.67
CA ASN A 14 -10.13 -22.19 -22.82
C ASN A 14 -9.71 -21.44 -24.08
N ARG A 15 -8.60 -21.95 -24.68
CA ARG A 15 -8.42 -22.37 -26.07
C ARG A 15 -8.77 -21.40 -27.22
N LEU A 16 -7.70 -21.06 -27.92
CA LEU A 16 -7.66 -20.69 -29.34
C LEU A 16 -8.32 -21.74 -30.22
N PRO A 17 -8.82 -21.32 -31.40
CA PRO A 17 -8.22 -21.91 -32.59
C PRO A 17 -7.72 -20.88 -33.64
N LEU A 18 -6.67 -21.36 -34.30
CA LEU A 18 -6.00 -20.92 -35.51
C LEU A 18 -6.92 -20.57 -36.67
N LEU A 19 -6.47 -19.56 -37.46
CA LEU A 19 -6.48 -19.42 -38.91
C LEU A 19 -6.03 -17.98 -39.19
N GLY A 20 -4.91 -17.62 -39.79
CA GLY A 20 -4.41 -18.08 -41.06
C GLY A 20 -4.21 -16.87 -41.94
N GLY A 21 -3.00 -16.60 -42.42
CA GLY A 21 -2.83 -15.83 -43.65
C GLY A 21 -2.02 -14.53 -43.57
N ILE A 22 -0.71 -14.63 -43.69
CA ILE A 22 0.18 -13.96 -44.69
C ILE A 22 -0.04 -12.45 -44.90
N VAL A 23 0.89 -11.59 -44.48
CA VAL A 23 1.64 -10.66 -45.39
C VAL A 23 2.99 -10.35 -44.72
N TRP A 24 4.06 -10.90 -45.27
CA TRP A 24 5.42 -10.41 -45.15
C TRP A 24 5.65 -9.39 -46.27
N MET A 25 5.98 -8.15 -45.94
CA MET A 25 6.78 -7.28 -46.82
C MET A 25 7.66 -6.35 -46.00
N SER A 26 8.93 -6.69 -45.97
CA SER A 26 10.11 -5.85 -46.19
C SER A 26 10.13 -4.42 -45.57
N VAL A 27 10.85 -4.28 -44.44
CA VAL A 27 11.74 -3.14 -44.23
C VAL A 27 13.08 -3.71 -43.67
N ALA A 28 13.87 -4.19 -44.62
CA ALA A 28 15.30 -4.46 -44.47
C ALA A 28 15.99 -3.59 -45.51
N GLY A 29 16.51 -2.46 -45.07
CA GLY A 29 17.30 -1.61 -45.95
C GLY A 29 17.33 -0.17 -45.46
N ILE A 30 18.13 0.12 -44.46
CA ILE A 30 18.88 1.36 -44.15
C ILE A 30 19.48 1.16 -42.74
N LEU A 31 20.53 0.36 -42.63
CA LEU A 31 21.50 0.33 -41.50
C LEU A 31 22.70 -0.53 -41.93
N GLY A 32 23.28 -0.16 -43.07
CA GLY A 32 24.45 -0.81 -43.61
C GLY A 32 25.37 0.17 -44.36
N ALA A 33 25.73 1.28 -43.69
CA ALA A 33 26.77 2.14 -44.23
C ALA A 33 27.20 3.16 -43.15
N MET A 34 27.87 2.72 -42.07
CA MET A 34 28.76 3.55 -41.19
C MET A 34 29.52 2.65 -40.24
N ALA A 35 30.23 1.67 -40.75
CA ALA A 35 31.21 0.90 -39.96
C ALA A 35 32.31 0.35 -40.86
N GLN A 36 32.96 1.23 -41.59
CA GLN A 36 34.21 0.90 -42.28
C GLN A 36 34.95 2.19 -42.59
N GLU A 37 35.62 2.75 -41.58
CA GLU A 37 36.77 3.66 -41.73
C GLU A 37 37.31 4.06 -40.35
N SER A 38 38.17 3.24 -39.79
CA SER A 38 39.30 3.67 -38.93
C SER A 38 40.08 2.47 -38.37
N ALA A 39 40.61 1.67 -39.24
CA ALA A 39 41.61 0.68 -38.88
C ALA A 39 42.84 0.91 -39.79
N THR A 40 43.61 1.93 -39.49
CA THR A 40 45.02 2.01 -39.87
C THR A 40 45.62 3.30 -39.29
N ARG A 41 46.24 3.21 -38.12
CA ARG A 41 47.41 4.02 -37.76
C ARG A 41 48.08 3.47 -36.51
N GLY A 42 49.28 2.86 -36.74
CA GLY A 42 50.41 3.06 -35.85
C GLY A 42 50.47 2.21 -34.57
N ALA A 43 50.80 0.94 -34.73
CA ALA A 43 51.46 0.22 -33.66
C ALA A 43 52.90 0.71 -33.52
N THR A 44 53.19 1.53 -32.53
CA THR A 44 54.54 1.71 -31.97
C THR A 44 54.68 0.70 -30.85
N ALA A 45 55.56 -0.26 -31.06
CA ALA A 45 55.98 -1.24 -30.08
C ALA A 45 56.68 -0.47 -28.91
N THR A 46 56.04 -0.48 -27.74
CA THR A 46 56.74 -0.23 -26.48
C THR A 46 57.17 -1.61 -25.93
N THR A 47 58.45 -1.72 -25.79
CA THR A 47 59.23 -2.82 -25.20
C THR A 47 58.56 -3.35 -23.94
N GLY A 48 58.36 -4.71 -23.93
CA GLY A 48 57.83 -5.41 -22.77
C GLY A 48 58.72 -5.23 -21.56
N THR A 49 58.12 -4.79 -20.49
CA THR A 49 58.59 -5.10 -19.12
C THR A 49 58.15 -6.54 -18.84
N GLU A 50 59.10 -7.40 -18.55
CA GLU A 50 58.84 -8.77 -18.04
C GLU A 50 57.89 -8.67 -16.83
N PRO A 51 56.89 -9.55 -16.74
CA PRO A 51 56.01 -9.54 -15.60
C PRO A 51 56.81 -9.82 -14.34
N ASN A 52 56.65 -8.91 -13.36
CA ASN A 52 57.26 -9.01 -12.06
C ASN A 52 56.93 -10.36 -11.44
N SER A 53 57.92 -11.18 -11.15
CA SER A 53 57.80 -12.56 -10.66
C SER A 53 57.12 -12.68 -9.28
N ASN A 54 56.62 -11.59 -8.71
CA ASN A 54 55.91 -11.51 -7.45
C ASN A 54 54.42 -11.21 -7.61
N ASP A 55 53.89 -11.19 -8.84
CA ASP A 55 52.47 -11.00 -9.05
C ASP A 55 51.76 -12.35 -8.77
N ALA A 56 51.35 -12.53 -7.53
CA ALA A 56 50.51 -13.65 -7.06
C ALA A 56 49.05 -13.52 -7.57
N SER A 57 48.81 -12.84 -8.71
CA SER A 57 47.50 -12.71 -9.26
C SER A 57 46.92 -14.07 -9.69
N VAL A 58 45.63 -14.24 -9.52
CA VAL A 58 44.83 -15.41 -9.86
C VAL A 58 45.11 -15.95 -11.27
N THR A 59 45.57 -15.10 -12.19
CA THR A 59 45.86 -15.42 -13.58
C THR A 59 47.21 -16.14 -13.81
N GLY A 60 48.09 -16.14 -12.84
CA GLY A 60 49.46 -16.71 -12.96
C GLY A 60 49.64 -18.18 -12.58
N MET A 61 48.65 -18.82 -11.93
CA MET A 61 48.79 -20.18 -11.43
C MET A 61 48.42 -21.22 -12.48
N LYS A 62 49.41 -21.95 -12.99
CA LYS A 62 49.21 -23.16 -13.82
C LYS A 62 48.49 -24.23 -12.96
N ASN A 63 47.36 -24.75 -13.44
CA ASN A 63 46.53 -25.80 -12.82
C ASN A 63 45.53 -25.32 -11.73
N ALA A 64 45.25 -24.01 -11.64
CA ALA A 64 44.20 -23.55 -10.77
C ALA A 64 42.85 -23.51 -11.51
N ARG A 65 41.78 -23.81 -10.77
CA ARG A 65 40.37 -23.66 -11.24
C ARG A 65 39.69 -22.55 -10.47
N VAL A 66 38.73 -21.90 -11.12
CA VAL A 66 38.04 -20.74 -10.56
C VAL A 66 36.54 -21.02 -10.45
N ILE A 67 35.99 -20.77 -9.28
CA ILE A 67 34.57 -20.67 -9.03
C ILE A 67 34.19 -19.16 -9.01
N THR A 68 33.23 -18.79 -9.81
CA THR A 68 32.68 -17.40 -9.80
C THR A 68 31.26 -17.42 -9.24
N LEU A 69 31.00 -16.60 -8.24
CA LEU A 69 29.75 -16.52 -7.52
C LEU A 69 29.19 -15.10 -7.54
N ALA A 70 27.88 -14.97 -7.56
CA ALA A 70 27.22 -13.67 -7.40
C ALA A 70 27.02 -13.36 -5.91
N ILE A 71 27.41 -12.15 -5.49
CA ILE A 71 27.06 -11.62 -4.18
C ILE A 71 25.75 -10.88 -4.34
N PRO A 72 24.62 -11.38 -3.78
CA PRO A 72 23.34 -10.67 -3.88
C PRO A 72 23.44 -9.25 -3.33
N ALA A 73 22.89 -8.28 -4.07
CA ALA A 73 22.91 -6.87 -3.69
C ALA A 73 21.79 -6.52 -2.72
N PRO A 74 21.99 -5.51 -1.85
CA PRO A 74 20.90 -4.92 -1.09
C PRO A 74 19.84 -4.36 -2.01
N ARG A 75 18.59 -4.59 -1.69
CA ARG A 75 17.44 -4.01 -2.40
C ARG A 75 17.27 -2.54 -2.01
N GLY A 76 16.86 -1.65 -2.92
CA GLY A 76 16.56 -0.25 -2.64
C GLY A 76 15.46 -0.07 -1.60
N GLN A 77 15.34 1.13 -1.06
CA GLN A 77 14.35 1.46 -0.03
C GLN A 77 13.03 1.94 -0.65
N ILE A 78 11.92 1.70 0.07
CA ILE A 78 10.64 2.37 -0.17
C ILE A 78 10.44 3.31 1.01
N LEU A 79 10.42 4.61 0.72
CA LEU A 79 10.44 5.68 1.69
C LEU A 79 9.10 6.42 1.70
N ASP A 80 8.77 7.03 2.80
CA ASP A 80 7.71 8.03 2.87
C ASP A 80 8.16 9.34 2.22
N ARG A 81 7.31 10.36 2.22
CA ARG A 81 7.59 11.66 1.63
C ARG A 81 8.73 12.45 2.32
N GLU A 82 9.13 12.07 3.52
CA GLU A 82 10.14 12.72 4.37
C GLU A 82 11.43 11.89 4.47
N GLY A 83 11.45 10.71 3.85
CA GLY A 83 12.62 9.82 3.82
C GLY A 83 12.56 8.70 4.85
N GLU A 84 11.48 8.59 5.64
CA GLU A 84 11.31 7.52 6.61
C GLU A 84 10.97 6.18 5.92
N PRO A 85 11.63 5.07 6.28
CA PRO A 85 11.47 3.82 5.54
C PRO A 85 10.18 3.07 5.89
N PHE A 86 9.41 2.70 4.86
CA PHE A 86 8.40 1.66 4.91
C PHE A 86 8.98 0.28 4.62
N ALA A 87 10.00 0.23 3.76
CA ALA A 87 10.72 -0.99 3.45
C ALA A 87 12.20 -0.69 3.22
N GLN A 88 13.07 -1.47 3.88
CA GLN A 88 14.52 -1.36 3.78
C GLN A 88 15.17 -2.74 3.91
N ASN A 89 16.48 -2.83 3.81
CA ASN A 89 17.20 -4.04 4.15
C ASN A 89 17.83 -3.90 5.53
N ARG A 90 18.04 -5.06 6.15
CA ARG A 90 18.91 -5.18 7.34
C ARG A 90 19.83 -6.36 7.19
N VAL A 91 20.95 -6.33 7.89
CA VAL A 91 21.79 -7.50 8.03
C VAL A 91 21.13 -8.46 9.01
N THR A 92 20.97 -9.69 8.58
CA THR A 92 20.54 -10.82 9.39
C THR A 92 21.58 -11.93 9.23
N TYR A 93 21.47 -12.96 10.04
CA TYR A 93 22.42 -14.07 10.02
C TYR A 93 21.70 -15.37 9.74
N GLN A 94 22.40 -16.29 9.09
CA GLN A 94 21.96 -17.68 8.96
C GLN A 94 23.05 -18.59 9.54
N LEU A 95 22.64 -19.60 10.30
CA LEU A 95 23.53 -20.66 10.71
C LEU A 95 23.87 -21.52 9.50
N ALA A 96 25.15 -21.82 9.35
CA ALA A 96 25.64 -22.67 8.29
C ALA A 96 26.72 -23.61 8.76
N LEU A 97 26.76 -24.82 8.18
CA LEU A 97 27.85 -25.77 8.33
C LEU A 97 28.91 -25.47 7.26
N GLN A 98 30.14 -25.26 7.70
CA GLN A 98 31.29 -25.10 6.83
C GLN A 98 32.13 -26.37 6.88
N PHE A 99 32.27 -27.06 5.75
CA PHE A 99 33.07 -28.26 5.65
C PHE A 99 34.56 -27.91 5.54
N PRO A 100 35.43 -28.55 6.34
CA PRO A 100 36.88 -28.48 6.11
C PRO A 100 37.28 -29.37 4.93
N GLN A 101 38.49 -29.20 4.47
CA GLN A 101 39.13 -30.14 3.53
C GLN A 101 39.57 -31.38 4.30
N PHE A 102 39.11 -32.57 3.90
CA PHE A 102 39.56 -33.86 4.46
C PHE A 102 40.60 -34.50 3.54
N GLU A 103 41.61 -35.17 4.13
CA GLU A 103 42.65 -35.87 3.38
C GLU A 103 42.15 -37.20 2.81
N ASN A 104 41.46 -37.99 3.63
CA ASN A 104 40.86 -39.27 3.23
C ASN A 104 39.34 -39.14 3.29
N VAL A 105 38.68 -39.22 2.15
CA VAL A 105 37.24 -38.90 2.02
C VAL A 105 36.47 -40.18 1.69
N SER A 106 35.73 -40.71 2.69
CA SER A 106 34.60 -41.60 2.42
C SER A 106 33.29 -40.92 2.77
N GLU A 107 32.18 -41.33 2.16
CA GLU A 107 30.85 -40.84 2.45
C GLU A 107 30.51 -40.98 3.94
N GLU A 108 30.80 -42.16 4.51
CA GLU A 108 30.51 -42.47 5.91
C GLU A 108 31.26 -41.54 6.86
N PHE A 109 32.51 -41.20 6.55
CA PHE A 109 33.32 -40.33 7.39
C PHE A 109 32.76 -38.88 7.37
N VAL A 110 32.50 -38.35 6.17
CA VAL A 110 31.98 -36.96 5.99
C VAL A 110 30.61 -36.82 6.64
N VAL A 111 29.72 -37.79 6.42
CA VAL A 111 28.37 -37.77 7.00
C VAL A 111 28.45 -37.90 8.52
N ALA A 112 29.28 -38.81 9.07
CA ALA A 112 29.44 -38.94 10.52
C ALA A 112 29.99 -37.64 11.14
N TRP A 113 30.97 -37.01 10.47
CA TRP A 113 31.53 -35.72 10.90
C TRP A 113 30.45 -34.65 10.95
N ALA A 114 29.63 -34.52 9.89
CA ALA A 114 28.55 -33.54 9.81
C ALA A 114 27.44 -33.82 10.84
N ARG A 115 27.02 -35.07 11.00
CA ARG A 115 26.00 -35.49 11.99
C ARG A 115 26.36 -35.09 13.41
N LYS A 116 27.63 -35.27 13.78
CA LYS A 116 28.13 -34.86 15.10
C LYS A 116 27.90 -33.36 15.31
N ARG A 117 28.26 -32.49 14.32
CA ARG A 117 28.10 -31.04 14.39
C ARG A 117 26.63 -30.60 14.41
N LEU A 118 25.81 -31.25 13.60
CA LEU A 118 24.37 -30.99 13.60
C LEU A 118 23.71 -31.36 14.93
N GLY A 119 24.16 -32.45 15.57
CA GLY A 119 23.72 -32.84 16.91
C GLY A 119 24.10 -31.82 17.98
N GLU A 120 25.35 -31.34 17.97
CA GLU A 120 25.83 -30.28 18.86
C GLU A 120 25.06 -28.97 18.61
N LEU A 121 24.82 -28.59 17.34
CA LEU A 121 24.08 -27.42 16.98
C LEU A 121 22.60 -27.50 17.42
N LYS A 122 21.97 -28.66 17.31
CA LYS A 122 20.59 -28.87 17.71
C LYS A 122 20.37 -28.63 19.22
N ALA A 123 21.39 -28.91 20.03
CA ALA A 123 21.36 -28.57 21.45
C ALA A 123 21.40 -27.06 21.72
N ILE A 124 22.08 -26.29 20.86
CA ILE A 124 22.23 -24.83 20.97
C ILE A 124 21.07 -24.11 20.29
N HIS A 125 20.65 -24.59 19.13
CA HIS A 125 19.59 -24.00 18.28
C HIS A 125 18.61 -25.10 17.78
N PRO A 126 17.58 -25.47 18.56
CA PRO A 126 16.67 -26.58 18.25
C PRO A 126 15.90 -26.45 16.92
N LYS A 127 15.78 -25.23 16.41
CA LYS A 127 15.07 -24.91 15.14
C LYS A 127 15.97 -25.07 13.90
N SER A 128 17.21 -25.52 14.02
CA SER A 128 18.08 -25.78 12.87
C SER A 128 17.48 -26.86 11.97
N ALA A 129 17.63 -26.67 10.65
CA ALA A 129 17.10 -27.58 9.65
C ALA A 129 17.82 -28.92 9.69
N GLU A 130 17.06 -29.99 9.56
CA GLU A 130 17.63 -31.33 9.37
C GLU A 130 18.05 -31.50 7.91
N LYS A 131 19.15 -32.20 7.70
CA LYS A 131 19.69 -32.59 6.39
C LYS A 131 19.81 -34.09 6.32
N SER A 132 19.44 -34.67 5.20
CA SER A 132 19.64 -36.11 4.96
C SER A 132 21.14 -36.40 4.74
N ASP A 133 21.56 -37.67 4.92
CA ASP A 133 22.94 -38.08 4.67
C ASP A 133 23.35 -37.85 3.22
N ALA A 134 22.41 -38.11 2.28
CA ALA A 134 22.62 -37.84 0.87
C ALA A 134 22.85 -36.35 0.56
N GLU A 135 22.11 -35.45 1.24
CA GLU A 135 22.30 -33.98 1.09
C GLU A 135 23.65 -33.53 1.66
N LEU A 136 24.08 -34.09 2.81
CA LEU A 136 25.37 -33.77 3.42
C LEU A 136 26.51 -34.20 2.52
N TRP A 137 26.46 -35.44 2.02
CA TRP A 137 27.47 -35.98 1.11
C TRP A 137 27.50 -35.21 -0.22
N ALA A 138 26.34 -34.97 -0.85
CA ALA A 138 26.28 -34.25 -2.10
C ALA A 138 26.83 -32.82 -1.96
N HIS A 139 26.50 -32.11 -0.85
CA HIS A 139 27.05 -30.79 -0.58
C HIS A 139 28.59 -30.83 -0.42
N TYR A 140 29.12 -31.76 0.36
CA TYR A 140 30.56 -31.89 0.51
C TYR A 140 31.25 -32.18 -0.82
N LYS A 141 30.72 -33.09 -1.62
CA LYS A 141 31.31 -33.47 -2.90
C LYS A 141 31.32 -32.32 -3.91
N ASP A 142 30.22 -31.64 -4.04
CA ASP A 142 30.01 -30.68 -5.13
C ASP A 142 30.19 -29.23 -4.71
N ARG A 143 30.05 -28.89 -3.41
CA ARG A 143 29.88 -27.52 -2.90
C ARG A 143 30.64 -27.21 -1.60
N ARG A 144 31.59 -28.03 -1.18
CA ARG A 144 32.29 -27.92 0.12
C ARG A 144 32.89 -26.53 0.44
N TRP A 145 33.12 -25.72 -0.59
CA TRP A 145 33.65 -24.36 -0.43
C TRP A 145 32.59 -23.34 -0.02
N LEU A 146 31.32 -23.72 -0.11
CA LEU A 146 30.18 -22.88 0.24
C LEU A 146 29.59 -23.32 1.59
N PRO A 147 29.05 -22.39 2.37
CA PRO A 147 28.33 -22.73 3.59
C PRO A 147 27.03 -23.49 3.28
N LEU A 148 26.74 -24.54 4.02
CA LEU A 148 25.48 -25.27 3.99
C LEU A 148 24.51 -24.62 5.00
N TYR A 149 23.54 -23.84 4.53
CA TYR A 149 22.61 -23.16 5.39
C TYR A 149 21.68 -24.10 6.17
N LEU A 150 21.55 -23.84 7.49
CA LEU A 150 20.85 -24.69 8.46
C LEU A 150 19.70 -23.95 9.17
N SER A 151 19.54 -22.64 8.99
CA SER A 151 18.50 -21.86 9.64
C SER A 151 17.86 -20.87 8.68
N GLY A 152 16.66 -20.36 9.05
CA GLY A 152 16.15 -19.12 8.52
C GLY A 152 16.91 -17.90 9.07
N PHE A 153 16.39 -16.72 8.84
CA PHE A 153 17.02 -15.46 9.27
C PHE A 153 17.01 -15.31 10.79
N ILE A 154 18.17 -14.97 11.35
CA ILE A 154 18.40 -14.69 12.77
C ILE A 154 18.74 -13.21 12.90
N THR A 155 18.06 -12.50 13.80
CA THR A 155 18.32 -11.07 14.06
C THR A 155 19.71 -10.86 14.66
N SER A 156 20.30 -9.68 14.50
CA SER A 156 21.63 -9.38 15.02
C SER A 156 21.76 -9.62 16.53
N SER A 157 20.76 -9.26 17.33
CA SER A 157 20.74 -9.51 18.78
C SER A 157 20.78 -11.00 19.12
N ASN A 158 19.96 -11.80 18.42
CA ASN A 158 19.96 -13.25 18.60
C ASN A 158 21.26 -13.90 18.08
N ALA A 159 21.82 -13.38 16.99
CA ALA A 159 23.09 -13.84 16.43
C ALA A 159 24.24 -13.61 17.42
N THR A 160 24.30 -12.43 18.06
CA THR A 160 25.30 -12.12 19.09
C THR A 160 25.21 -13.10 20.28
N ALA A 161 23.98 -13.38 20.75
CA ALA A 161 23.77 -14.35 21.82
C ALA A 161 24.17 -15.78 21.41
N LEU A 162 23.93 -16.12 20.14
CA LEU A 162 24.24 -17.42 19.59
C LEU A 162 25.77 -17.59 19.36
N ALA A 163 26.45 -16.55 18.87
CA ALA A 163 27.90 -16.52 18.69
C ALA A 163 28.63 -16.82 20.01
N LYS A 164 28.19 -16.25 21.14
CA LYS A 164 28.74 -16.55 22.46
C LYS A 164 28.60 -18.01 22.85
N LYS A 165 27.55 -18.72 22.40
CA LYS A 165 27.33 -20.12 22.66
C LYS A 165 28.14 -21.03 21.72
N LEU A 166 28.36 -20.55 20.49
CA LEU A 166 29.18 -21.30 19.49
C LEU A 166 30.66 -21.24 19.83
N GLY A 167 31.15 -20.12 20.44
CA GLY A 167 32.57 -19.93 20.70
C GLY A 167 33.39 -19.74 19.41
N ASP A 168 34.71 -20.01 19.50
CA ASP A 168 35.65 -19.83 18.39
C ASP A 168 35.67 -21.04 17.42
N ARG A 169 34.49 -21.45 16.94
CA ARG A 169 34.32 -22.54 15.98
C ARG A 169 34.43 -22.01 14.54
N ASP A 170 35.01 -22.84 13.68
CA ASP A 170 35.13 -22.63 12.23
C ASP A 170 34.22 -23.54 11.39
N ASP A 171 33.64 -24.56 12.00
CA ASP A 171 32.79 -25.57 11.37
C ASP A 171 31.29 -25.23 11.39
N ILE A 172 30.85 -24.40 12.34
CA ILE A 172 29.50 -23.86 12.39
C ILE A 172 29.62 -22.34 12.47
N VAL A 173 29.17 -21.65 11.41
CA VAL A 173 29.35 -20.22 11.24
C VAL A 173 28.01 -19.50 11.20
N LEU A 174 28.02 -18.25 11.63
CA LEU A 174 26.92 -17.31 11.46
C LEU A 174 27.21 -16.46 10.21
N GLN A 175 26.63 -16.89 9.09
CA GLN A 175 26.81 -16.20 7.82
C GLN A 175 25.89 -14.96 7.76
N PRO A 176 26.42 -13.73 7.67
CA PRO A 176 25.63 -12.53 7.48
C PRO A 176 25.06 -12.50 6.06
N VAL A 177 23.78 -12.12 5.96
CA VAL A 177 23.04 -12.00 4.71
C VAL A 177 22.12 -10.77 4.76
N TYR A 178 21.80 -10.19 3.61
CA TYR A 178 20.76 -9.15 3.55
C TYR A 178 19.38 -9.78 3.59
N SER A 179 18.51 -9.27 4.46
CA SER A 179 17.07 -9.59 4.43
C SER A 179 16.25 -8.33 4.28
N ARG A 180 15.08 -8.45 3.66
CA ARG A 180 14.11 -7.36 3.63
C ARG A 180 13.56 -7.11 5.03
N TYR A 181 13.30 -5.84 5.34
CA TYR A 181 12.74 -5.42 6.62
C TYR A 181 11.68 -4.36 6.41
N TYR A 182 10.54 -4.54 7.06
CA TYR A 182 9.40 -3.64 7.06
C TYR A 182 9.22 -3.09 8.47
N PRO A 183 9.74 -1.89 8.79
CA PRO A 183 9.73 -1.34 10.16
C PRO A 183 8.33 -1.24 10.77
N GLY A 184 7.33 -0.95 9.96
CA GLY A 184 5.93 -0.88 10.38
C GLY A 184 5.17 -2.21 10.36
N ALA A 185 5.84 -3.34 10.09
CA ALA A 185 5.24 -4.67 9.96
C ALA A 185 4.01 -4.70 9.02
N SER A 186 2.81 -4.39 9.52
CA SER A 186 1.56 -4.36 8.73
C SER A 186 1.23 -3.00 8.11
N MET A 187 2.02 -1.96 8.40
CA MET A 187 1.75 -0.59 7.93
C MET A 187 1.81 -0.51 6.41
N ALA A 188 0.77 0.06 5.81
CA ALA A 188 0.60 0.19 4.36
C ALA A 188 0.77 -1.13 3.58
N ALA A 189 0.54 -2.29 4.21
CA ALA A 189 0.85 -3.60 3.65
C ALA A 189 0.25 -3.83 2.26
N HIS A 190 -0.98 -3.36 2.01
CA HIS A 190 -1.65 -3.50 0.72
C HIS A 190 -1.01 -2.64 -0.39
N ILE A 191 -0.27 -1.59 -0.03
CA ILE A 191 0.41 -0.68 -0.95
C ILE A 191 1.84 -1.15 -1.18
N ILE A 192 2.60 -1.34 -0.09
CA ILE A 192 4.01 -1.73 -0.13
C ILE A 192 4.15 -3.11 -0.76
N GLY A 193 3.31 -4.07 -0.36
CA GLY A 193 3.45 -5.44 -0.76
C GLY A 193 4.67 -6.12 -0.11
N TYR A 194 5.04 -7.27 -0.61
CA TYR A 194 6.09 -8.09 -0.03
C TYR A 194 7.03 -8.68 -1.08
N THR A 195 8.22 -9.05 -0.63
CA THR A 195 9.20 -9.79 -1.42
C THR A 195 9.10 -11.29 -1.14
N GLY A 196 9.57 -12.09 -2.07
CA GLY A 196 9.76 -13.52 -1.91
C GLY A 196 11.03 -13.98 -2.60
N SER A 197 11.47 -15.22 -2.33
CA SER A 197 12.62 -15.79 -2.99
C SER A 197 12.41 -15.93 -4.51
N THR A 198 13.47 -15.72 -5.29
CA THR A 198 13.49 -16.01 -6.75
C THR A 198 13.57 -17.50 -7.03
N GLY A 199 13.92 -18.30 -6.02
CA GLY A 199 14.06 -19.75 -6.08
C GLY A 199 14.99 -20.25 -4.98
N LYS A 200 15.01 -21.57 -4.76
CA LYS A 200 15.96 -22.20 -3.86
C LYS A 200 17.37 -22.14 -4.45
N LEU A 201 18.37 -22.08 -3.57
CA LEU A 201 19.76 -22.23 -3.99
C LEU A 201 19.94 -23.54 -4.77
N PRO A 202 20.75 -23.54 -5.84
CA PRO A 202 21.04 -24.74 -6.59
C PRO A 202 21.67 -25.83 -5.72
N THR A 203 21.43 -27.07 -6.07
CA THR A 203 22.10 -28.24 -5.53
C THR A 203 22.98 -28.87 -6.63
N GLY A 204 23.95 -29.73 -6.24
CA GLY A 204 24.88 -30.30 -7.19
C GLY A 204 26.09 -29.38 -7.49
N PRO A 205 26.79 -29.56 -8.62
CA PRO A 205 27.98 -28.77 -8.96
C PRO A 205 27.68 -27.28 -9.03
N ILE A 206 28.64 -26.46 -8.60
CA ILE A 206 28.52 -25.02 -8.58
C ILE A 206 28.46 -24.48 -10.03
N ASN A 207 27.44 -23.74 -10.36
CA ASN A 207 27.30 -23.09 -11.65
C ASN A 207 27.99 -21.73 -11.68
N PHE A 208 28.37 -21.29 -12.88
CA PHE A 208 28.96 -19.97 -13.06
C PHE A 208 27.98 -18.88 -12.60
N ASN A 209 28.48 -17.99 -11.77
CA ASN A 209 27.75 -16.82 -11.27
C ASN A 209 26.46 -17.12 -10.49
N GLU A 210 26.37 -18.32 -9.86
CA GLU A 210 25.23 -18.59 -8.98
C GLU A 210 25.31 -17.75 -7.69
N PRO A 211 24.15 -17.40 -7.08
CA PRO A 211 24.13 -16.56 -5.90
C PRO A 211 24.65 -17.26 -4.64
N LEU A 212 25.40 -16.52 -3.81
CA LEU A 212 25.90 -17.00 -2.50
C LEU A 212 24.78 -17.31 -1.50
N TRP A 213 23.68 -16.56 -1.55
CA TRP A 213 22.46 -16.81 -0.78
C TRP A 213 21.23 -16.48 -1.63
N GLU A 214 20.06 -16.87 -1.16
CA GLU A 214 18.82 -16.68 -1.91
C GLU A 214 18.57 -15.20 -2.25
N MET A 215 18.34 -14.93 -3.53
CA MET A 215 17.93 -13.62 -4.01
C MET A 215 16.43 -13.45 -3.81
N THR A 216 15.98 -12.19 -3.72
CA THR A 216 14.58 -11.85 -3.54
C THR A 216 14.08 -10.96 -4.67
N GLU A 217 12.80 -11.12 -5.01
CA GLU A 217 12.06 -10.28 -5.95
C GLU A 217 10.74 -9.81 -5.35
N GLY A 218 10.19 -8.73 -5.88
CA GLY A 218 8.88 -8.21 -5.46
C GLY A 218 7.74 -9.11 -5.93
N LYS A 219 6.91 -9.58 -5.01
CA LYS A 219 5.77 -10.47 -5.30
C LYS A 219 4.44 -9.74 -5.34
N SER A 220 4.32 -8.62 -4.63
CA SER A 220 3.08 -7.83 -4.53
C SER A 220 3.39 -6.33 -4.35
N GLY A 221 2.39 -5.47 -4.52
CA GLY A 221 2.46 -4.04 -4.25
C GLY A 221 3.57 -3.30 -4.98
N LEU A 222 4.09 -2.24 -4.36
CA LEU A 222 5.19 -1.43 -4.90
C LEU A 222 6.48 -2.24 -5.01
N GLU A 223 6.71 -3.21 -4.13
CA GLU A 223 7.82 -4.14 -4.24
C GLU A 223 7.87 -4.83 -5.61
N LYS A 224 6.70 -5.22 -6.15
CA LYS A 224 6.58 -5.84 -7.46
C LYS A 224 6.60 -4.83 -8.60
N ILE A 225 5.89 -3.72 -8.47
CA ILE A 225 5.77 -2.72 -9.53
C ILE A 225 7.13 -2.07 -9.83
N TYR A 226 7.89 -1.79 -8.76
CA TYR A 226 9.21 -1.18 -8.83
C TYR A 226 10.35 -2.19 -8.64
N ASP A 227 10.10 -3.47 -8.89
CA ASP A 227 11.09 -4.53 -8.68
C ASP A 227 12.42 -4.24 -9.41
N LYS A 228 12.34 -3.83 -10.67
CA LYS A 228 13.52 -3.50 -11.49
C LYS A 228 14.34 -2.35 -10.91
N GLN A 229 13.70 -1.33 -10.37
CA GLN A 229 14.35 -0.17 -9.77
C GLN A 229 14.95 -0.50 -8.39
N LEU A 230 14.21 -1.27 -7.62
CA LEU A 230 14.59 -1.68 -6.27
C LEU A 230 15.68 -2.77 -6.27
N THR A 231 15.76 -3.60 -7.31
CA THR A 231 16.78 -4.66 -7.40
C THR A 231 18.14 -4.06 -7.67
N GLY A 232 19.11 -4.37 -6.80
CA GLY A 232 20.49 -3.93 -6.97
C GLY A 232 21.27 -4.75 -7.99
N THR A 233 22.49 -4.33 -8.24
CA THR A 233 23.42 -5.07 -9.12
C THR A 233 24.29 -6.01 -8.29
N PRO A 234 24.24 -7.32 -8.51
CA PRO A 234 25.06 -8.27 -7.76
C PRO A 234 26.56 -7.99 -7.90
N GLY A 235 27.28 -8.24 -6.81
CA GLY A 235 28.72 -8.30 -6.82
C GLY A 235 29.25 -9.62 -7.38
N VAL A 236 30.56 -9.76 -7.48
CA VAL A 236 31.23 -10.97 -7.97
C VAL A 236 32.32 -11.38 -6.99
N LYS A 237 32.24 -12.62 -6.53
CA LYS A 237 33.23 -13.29 -5.69
C LYS A 237 33.88 -14.39 -6.50
N ARG A 238 35.20 -14.52 -6.40
CA ARG A 238 35.98 -15.61 -6.98
C ARG A 238 36.64 -16.45 -5.91
N ILE A 239 36.58 -17.76 -6.08
CA ILE A 239 37.29 -18.73 -5.26
C ILE A 239 38.24 -19.50 -6.18
N LEU A 240 39.51 -19.42 -5.89
CA LEU A 240 40.56 -20.15 -6.57
C LEU A 240 40.86 -21.43 -5.81
N TYR A 241 40.93 -22.56 -6.49
CA TYR A 241 41.29 -23.85 -5.90
C TYR A 241 42.18 -24.67 -6.83
N ASN A 242 43.01 -25.56 -6.26
CA ASN A 242 43.90 -26.43 -7.02
C ASN A 242 43.16 -27.70 -7.52
N ASN A 243 43.89 -28.59 -8.20
CA ASN A 243 43.34 -29.85 -8.70
C ASN A 243 42.89 -30.82 -7.58
N ASP A 244 43.42 -30.68 -6.38
CA ASP A 244 43.03 -31.46 -5.21
C ASP A 244 41.82 -30.88 -4.49
N GLY A 245 41.32 -29.75 -4.99
CA GLY A 245 40.15 -29.03 -4.45
C GLY A 245 40.45 -28.19 -3.24
N ILE A 246 41.73 -27.90 -2.95
CA ILE A 246 42.15 -27.04 -1.84
C ILE A 246 41.93 -25.57 -2.26
N LYS A 247 41.22 -24.83 -1.43
CA LYS A 247 41.00 -23.37 -1.63
C LYS A 247 42.36 -22.65 -1.47
N LEU A 248 42.81 -21.97 -2.51
CA LEU A 248 44.05 -21.24 -2.56
C LEU A 248 43.88 -19.76 -2.24
N GLN A 249 42.82 -19.17 -2.81
CA GLN A 249 42.53 -17.76 -2.68
C GLN A 249 41.03 -17.50 -2.78
N GLU A 250 40.57 -16.45 -2.15
CA GLU A 250 39.23 -15.94 -2.23
C GLU A 250 39.28 -14.43 -2.36
N GLU A 251 38.58 -13.85 -3.34
CA GLU A 251 38.60 -12.42 -3.60
C GLU A 251 37.21 -11.87 -4.02
N ILE A 252 36.92 -10.62 -3.69
CA ILE A 252 35.80 -9.89 -4.21
C ILE A 252 36.27 -9.08 -5.42
N VAL A 253 35.91 -9.56 -6.60
CA VAL A 253 36.26 -8.89 -7.87
C VAL A 253 35.41 -7.64 -8.09
N LYS A 254 34.14 -7.69 -7.65
CA LYS A 254 33.19 -6.59 -7.78
C LYS A 254 32.29 -6.55 -6.57
N ARG A 255 32.20 -5.40 -5.91
CA ARG A 255 31.25 -5.20 -4.81
C ARG A 255 29.82 -5.11 -5.34
N PRO A 256 28.82 -5.63 -4.60
CA PRO A 256 27.41 -5.43 -4.95
C PRO A 256 27.05 -3.94 -4.84
N VAL A 257 26.11 -3.49 -5.69
CA VAL A 257 25.59 -2.12 -5.68
C VAL A 257 24.11 -2.18 -5.32
N ALA A 258 23.71 -1.43 -4.31
CA ALA A 258 22.32 -1.37 -3.85
C ALA A 258 21.37 -0.92 -4.98
N GLY A 259 20.12 -1.31 -4.90
CA GLY A 259 19.07 -0.81 -5.80
C GLY A 259 18.74 0.66 -5.56
N GLY A 260 18.01 1.25 -6.48
CA GLY A 260 17.50 2.62 -6.35
C GLY A 260 16.31 2.69 -5.38
N ASN A 261 16.00 3.89 -4.88
CA ASN A 261 14.93 4.11 -3.91
C ASN A 261 13.63 4.59 -4.57
N VAL A 262 12.52 4.30 -3.93
CA VAL A 262 11.19 4.80 -4.31
C VAL A 262 10.66 5.63 -3.15
N VAL A 263 10.46 6.92 -3.38
CA VAL A 263 9.90 7.86 -2.40
C VAL A 263 8.42 8.07 -2.70
N MET A 264 7.57 7.78 -1.75
CA MET A 264 6.12 7.93 -1.87
C MET A 264 5.66 9.35 -1.52
N THR A 265 4.42 9.68 -1.88
CA THR A 265 3.72 10.88 -1.39
C THR A 265 3.07 10.67 -0.03
N ILE A 266 2.92 9.41 0.38
CA ILE A 266 2.36 9.02 1.67
C ILE A 266 3.26 9.53 2.81
N ASN A 267 2.64 10.14 3.81
CA ASN A 267 3.32 10.49 5.05
C ASN A 267 3.14 9.34 6.05
N ARG A 268 4.23 8.84 6.61
CA ARG A 268 4.22 7.69 7.52
C ARG A 268 3.36 7.93 8.75
N ARG A 269 3.46 9.10 9.38
CA ARG A 269 2.68 9.48 10.57
C ARG A 269 1.17 9.53 10.26
N TRP A 270 0.80 10.06 9.07
CA TRP A 270 -0.60 10.07 8.64
C TRP A 270 -1.12 8.66 8.35
N GLN A 271 -0.30 7.82 7.72
CA GLN A 271 -0.65 6.41 7.45
C GLN A 271 -0.87 5.64 8.75
N GLU A 272 0.06 5.74 9.69
CA GLU A 272 -0.05 5.13 11.02
C GLU A 272 -1.32 5.59 11.75
N ARG A 273 -1.61 6.89 11.67
CA ARG A 273 -2.84 7.44 12.25
C ARG A 273 -4.09 6.88 11.59
N ALA A 274 -4.11 6.76 10.26
CA ALA A 274 -5.24 6.19 9.52
C ALA A 274 -5.50 4.73 9.93
N GLU A 275 -4.46 3.93 10.04
CA GLU A 275 -4.56 2.53 10.47
C GLU A 275 -4.99 2.40 11.94
N SER A 276 -4.47 3.26 12.82
CA SER A 276 -4.89 3.33 14.22
C SER A 276 -6.37 3.67 14.35
N VAL A 277 -6.85 4.67 13.61
CA VAL A 277 -8.28 5.06 13.61
C VAL A 277 -9.17 3.93 13.12
N LEU A 278 -8.78 3.25 12.04
CA LEU A 278 -9.50 2.08 11.55
C LEU A 278 -9.45 0.93 12.56
N SER A 279 -8.30 0.68 13.17
CA SER A 279 -8.12 -0.39 14.17
C SER A 279 -9.05 -0.23 15.37
N ASN A 280 -9.19 1.01 15.83
CA ASN A 280 -10.04 1.34 16.99
C ASN A 280 -11.53 1.50 16.60
N GLY A 281 -11.80 1.84 15.35
CA GLY A 281 -13.13 2.22 14.88
C GLY A 281 -13.92 1.12 14.16
N CYS A 282 -13.27 0.17 13.50
CA CYS A 282 -13.96 -0.85 12.70
C CYS A 282 -13.21 -2.19 12.62
N GLN A 283 -13.93 -3.25 12.30
CA GLN A 283 -13.31 -4.53 11.95
C GLN A 283 -12.90 -4.56 10.48
N ARG A 284 -13.69 -3.95 9.62
CA ARG A 284 -13.49 -3.87 8.16
C ARG A 284 -13.84 -2.48 7.67
N GLY A 285 -12.95 -1.90 6.88
CA GLY A 285 -13.14 -0.56 6.35
C GLY A 285 -11.91 -0.02 5.64
N ALA A 286 -11.97 1.24 5.23
CA ALA A 286 -10.87 1.95 4.60
C ALA A 286 -10.94 3.46 4.91
N LEU A 287 -9.77 4.10 4.86
CA LEU A 287 -9.62 5.54 4.98
C LEU A 287 -8.62 6.02 3.92
N VAL A 288 -9.00 7.02 3.14
CA VAL A 288 -8.17 7.65 2.10
C VAL A 288 -8.14 9.14 2.33
N VAL A 289 -6.96 9.75 2.22
CA VAL A 289 -6.74 11.20 2.29
C VAL A 289 -5.88 11.64 1.11
N LEU A 290 -6.35 12.65 0.40
CA LEU A 290 -5.74 13.23 -0.79
C LEU A 290 -5.46 14.71 -0.58
N ASP A 291 -4.39 15.21 -1.19
CA ASP A 291 -4.16 16.64 -1.37
C ASP A 291 -4.87 17.11 -2.65
N VAL A 292 -5.79 18.06 -2.52
CA VAL A 292 -6.63 18.58 -3.64
C VAL A 292 -5.79 19.34 -4.66
N THR A 293 -4.71 19.99 -4.20
CA THR A 293 -3.88 20.86 -5.05
C THR A 293 -2.90 20.05 -5.89
N THR A 294 -2.25 19.05 -5.26
CA THR A 294 -1.17 18.28 -5.90
C THR A 294 -1.62 16.92 -6.42
N GLY A 295 -2.78 16.42 -5.98
CA GLY A 295 -3.22 15.05 -6.26
C GLY A 295 -2.49 13.98 -5.43
N GLU A 296 -1.61 14.36 -4.52
CA GLU A 296 -0.86 13.42 -3.69
C GLU A 296 -1.76 12.60 -2.77
N VAL A 297 -1.51 11.29 -2.69
CA VAL A 297 -2.08 10.43 -1.65
C VAL A 297 -1.29 10.65 -0.37
N LYS A 298 -1.92 11.23 0.66
CA LYS A 298 -1.29 11.50 1.97
C LYS A 298 -1.37 10.30 2.90
N ALA A 299 -2.47 9.56 2.85
CA ALA A 299 -2.69 8.29 3.55
C ALA A 299 -3.72 7.44 2.82
N MET A 300 -3.53 6.12 2.80
CA MET A 300 -4.48 5.16 2.24
C MET A 300 -4.42 3.84 3.00
N ALA A 301 -5.36 3.64 3.90
CA ALA A 301 -5.40 2.49 4.80
C ALA A 301 -6.59 1.57 4.52
N SER A 302 -6.37 0.28 4.65
CA SER A 302 -7.38 -0.78 4.55
C SER A 302 -7.34 -1.68 5.79
N ARG A 303 -8.50 -2.10 6.28
CA ARG A 303 -8.61 -3.02 7.42
C ARG A 303 -9.58 -4.17 7.10
N PRO A 304 -9.28 -5.43 7.55
CA PRO A 304 -8.04 -5.83 8.22
C PRO A 304 -6.80 -5.74 7.35
N THR A 305 -5.64 -5.88 7.96
CA THR A 305 -4.33 -5.89 7.32
C THR A 305 -3.56 -7.17 7.68
N PHE A 306 -2.37 -7.35 7.17
CA PHE A 306 -1.51 -8.51 7.40
C PHE A 306 -0.06 -8.07 7.61
N ASP A 307 0.73 -8.93 8.27
CA ASP A 307 2.13 -8.63 8.58
C ASP A 307 3.04 -8.98 7.40
N LEU A 308 3.74 -7.98 6.85
CA LEU A 308 4.71 -8.15 5.76
C LEU A 308 5.92 -8.95 6.20
N MET A 309 6.27 -8.93 7.49
CA MET A 309 7.42 -9.68 8.01
C MET A 309 7.21 -11.19 7.95
N GLU A 310 5.96 -11.68 7.91
CA GLU A 310 5.67 -13.11 7.73
C GLU A 310 6.16 -13.65 6.38
N PHE A 311 6.36 -12.78 5.37
CA PHE A 311 6.81 -13.17 4.03
C PHE A 311 8.34 -13.16 3.89
N VAL A 312 9.04 -12.51 4.82
CA VAL A 312 10.50 -12.40 4.77
C VAL A 312 11.15 -13.74 5.14
N GLY A 313 11.90 -14.31 4.21
CA GLY A 313 12.47 -15.65 4.35
C GLY A 313 11.53 -16.79 4.01
N GLY A 314 10.35 -16.45 3.50
CA GLY A 314 9.32 -17.39 3.04
C GLY A 314 8.21 -17.65 4.07
N ILE A 315 6.98 -17.50 3.65
CA ILE A 315 5.79 -17.85 4.43
C ILE A 315 5.47 -19.34 4.25
N SER A 316 5.03 -20.03 5.31
CA SER A 316 4.60 -21.43 5.19
C SER A 316 3.31 -21.53 4.33
N THR A 317 3.18 -22.63 3.60
CA THR A 317 2.00 -22.89 2.77
C THR A 317 0.70 -22.87 3.60
N THR A 318 0.76 -23.40 4.83
CA THR A 318 -0.38 -23.38 5.76
C THR A 318 -0.77 -21.95 6.11
N ARG A 319 0.21 -21.13 6.54
CA ARG A 319 -0.07 -19.73 6.93
C ARG A 319 -0.56 -18.89 5.76
N PHE A 320 0.02 -19.07 4.58
CA PHE A 320 -0.44 -18.38 3.36
C PHE A 320 -1.88 -18.78 2.99
N LYS A 321 -2.22 -20.06 3.15
CA LYS A 321 -3.59 -20.56 2.95
C LYS A 321 -4.56 -19.93 3.96
N GLU A 322 -4.20 -19.87 5.24
CA GLU A 322 -5.00 -19.21 6.27
C GLU A 322 -5.31 -17.74 5.90
N LEU A 323 -4.30 -16.96 5.48
CA LEU A 323 -4.50 -15.57 5.07
C LEU A 323 -5.43 -15.43 3.86
N ASN A 324 -5.34 -16.34 2.89
CA ASN A 324 -6.18 -16.29 1.68
C ASN A 324 -7.61 -16.78 1.91
N GLU A 325 -7.81 -17.73 2.82
CA GLU A 325 -9.13 -18.32 3.10
C GLU A 325 -9.85 -17.61 4.25
N ASP A 326 -9.20 -16.66 4.94
CA ASP A 326 -9.81 -15.87 5.99
C ASP A 326 -11.02 -15.07 5.44
N PRO A 327 -12.25 -15.30 5.95
CA PRO A 327 -13.43 -14.55 5.52
C PRO A 327 -13.32 -13.04 5.71
N ALA A 328 -12.45 -12.58 6.60
CA ALA A 328 -12.15 -11.16 6.78
C ALA A 328 -11.31 -10.59 5.64
N ALA A 329 -10.67 -11.44 4.82
CA ALA A 329 -9.84 -11.10 3.67
C ALA A 329 -8.78 -10.02 4.02
N PRO A 330 -7.78 -10.36 4.89
CA PRO A 330 -6.79 -9.39 5.35
C PRO A 330 -5.85 -8.92 4.23
N MET A 331 -5.63 -9.72 3.19
CA MET A 331 -4.78 -9.35 2.05
C MET A 331 -5.50 -8.51 0.99
N PHE A 332 -6.80 -8.24 1.17
CA PHE A 332 -7.60 -7.48 0.20
C PHE A 332 -7.55 -5.98 0.46
N GLY A 333 -7.01 -5.20 -0.48
CA GLY A 333 -6.84 -3.75 -0.39
C GLY A 333 -8.14 -2.97 -0.53
N ARG A 334 -8.96 -2.91 0.53
CA ARG A 334 -10.31 -2.32 0.49
C ARG A 334 -10.35 -0.90 -0.01
N ALA A 335 -9.32 -0.12 0.24
CA ALA A 335 -9.26 1.28 -0.18
C ALA A 335 -9.36 1.45 -1.71
N PHE A 336 -8.84 0.50 -2.49
CA PHE A 336 -8.73 0.62 -3.94
C PHE A 336 -9.23 -0.60 -4.74
N SER A 337 -9.47 -1.75 -4.08
CA SER A 337 -9.94 -2.97 -4.75
C SER A 337 -11.39 -3.32 -4.44
N ALA A 338 -11.94 -2.82 -3.33
CA ALA A 338 -13.32 -3.11 -2.97
C ALA A 338 -14.28 -2.13 -3.63
N GLU A 339 -15.30 -2.68 -4.28
CA GLU A 339 -16.35 -1.93 -4.96
C GLU A 339 -17.62 -1.92 -4.11
N TYR A 340 -18.05 -0.74 -3.72
CA TYR A 340 -19.20 -0.52 -2.85
C TYR A 340 -20.19 0.47 -3.45
N PRO A 341 -21.49 0.38 -3.16
CA PRO A 341 -22.41 1.47 -3.43
C PRO A 341 -21.93 2.74 -2.72
N PRO A 342 -21.69 3.86 -3.42
CA PRO A 342 -21.22 5.10 -2.80
C PRO A 342 -22.25 5.74 -1.87
N ALA A 343 -23.47 5.26 -1.87
CA ALA A 343 -24.57 5.77 -1.05
C ALA A 343 -24.75 7.29 -1.22
N SER A 344 -25.28 7.94 -0.19
CA SER A 344 -25.56 9.37 -0.23
C SER A 344 -24.33 10.28 -0.40
N THR A 345 -23.09 9.76 -0.41
CA THR A 345 -21.92 10.58 -0.81
C THR A 345 -22.00 10.99 -2.27
N PHE A 346 -22.65 10.18 -3.10
CA PHE A 346 -22.87 10.44 -4.52
C PHE A 346 -23.84 11.60 -4.80
N LYS A 347 -24.67 11.99 -3.82
CA LYS A 347 -25.58 13.14 -3.94
C LYS A 347 -24.88 14.46 -4.22
N SER A 348 -23.63 14.62 -3.76
CA SER A 348 -22.81 15.78 -4.09
C SER A 348 -22.53 15.87 -5.59
N VAL A 349 -22.29 14.71 -6.24
CA VAL A 349 -22.09 14.63 -7.70
C VAL A 349 -23.40 14.95 -8.45
N VAL A 350 -24.53 14.41 -7.97
CA VAL A 350 -25.86 14.69 -8.58
C VAL A 350 -26.22 16.17 -8.45
N ALA A 351 -26.00 16.76 -7.27
CA ALA A 351 -26.21 18.20 -7.07
C ALA A 351 -25.36 19.06 -8.01
N MET A 352 -24.07 18.70 -8.14
CA MET A 352 -23.14 19.40 -9.02
C MET A 352 -23.56 19.29 -10.49
N ALA A 353 -24.02 18.12 -10.94
CA ALA A 353 -24.54 17.91 -12.28
C ALA A 353 -25.79 18.76 -12.54
N ALA A 354 -26.80 18.67 -11.65
CA ALA A 354 -28.06 19.35 -11.82
C ALA A 354 -27.96 20.89 -11.74
N LEU A 355 -26.97 21.42 -11.03
CA LEU A 355 -26.64 22.85 -11.01
C LEU A 355 -25.87 23.26 -12.26
N ALA A 356 -24.96 22.41 -12.75
CA ALA A 356 -24.12 22.71 -13.91
C ALA A 356 -24.90 22.64 -15.24
N ASP A 357 -25.93 21.81 -15.34
CA ASP A 357 -26.82 21.73 -16.51
C ASP A 357 -28.11 22.59 -16.38
N GLU A 358 -28.17 23.40 -15.32
CA GLU A 358 -29.29 24.33 -15.05
C GLU A 358 -30.65 23.64 -14.81
N THR A 359 -30.66 22.29 -14.56
CA THR A 359 -31.88 21.58 -14.12
C THR A 359 -32.46 22.23 -12.86
N ILE A 360 -31.59 22.72 -11.98
CA ILE A 360 -31.91 23.50 -10.80
C ILE A 360 -30.96 24.69 -10.65
N THR A 361 -31.40 25.70 -9.91
CA THR A 361 -30.56 26.81 -9.40
C THR A 361 -30.37 26.63 -7.89
N GLU A 362 -29.49 27.45 -7.29
CA GLU A 362 -29.30 27.44 -5.82
C GLU A 362 -30.59 27.71 -5.02
N ASN A 363 -31.52 28.45 -5.61
CA ASN A 363 -32.79 28.90 -5.01
C ASN A 363 -34.01 28.07 -5.46
N SER A 364 -33.82 27.15 -6.40
CA SER A 364 -34.90 26.25 -6.84
C SER A 364 -35.36 25.38 -5.67
N THR A 365 -36.68 25.36 -5.43
CA THR A 365 -37.27 24.47 -4.40
C THR A 365 -38.02 23.32 -5.04
N VAL A 366 -37.82 22.12 -4.54
CA VAL A 366 -38.53 20.91 -4.96
C VAL A 366 -39.23 20.33 -3.73
N TYR A 367 -40.49 19.96 -3.88
CA TYR A 367 -41.25 19.31 -2.80
C TYR A 367 -40.74 17.88 -2.59
N ALA A 368 -40.25 17.58 -1.41
CA ALA A 368 -39.68 16.30 -1.01
C ALA A 368 -40.71 15.50 -0.17
N PRO A 369 -41.53 14.61 -0.77
CA PRO A 369 -42.50 13.79 -0.03
C PRO A 369 -41.77 12.78 0.88
N ALA A 370 -42.53 12.14 1.79
CA ALA A 370 -41.99 11.11 2.68
C ALA A 370 -41.40 9.91 1.90
N PHE A 371 -42.01 9.59 0.76
CA PHE A 371 -41.53 8.52 -0.13
C PHE A 371 -41.99 8.77 -1.57
N LEU A 372 -41.30 8.10 -2.51
CA LEU A 372 -41.65 7.92 -3.91
C LEU A 372 -41.85 6.45 -4.20
N GLN A 373 -42.95 6.11 -4.91
CA GLN A 373 -43.27 4.74 -5.30
C GLN A 373 -42.87 4.48 -6.76
N PHE A 374 -42.06 3.49 -7.00
CA PHE A 374 -41.71 2.97 -8.32
C PHE A 374 -42.11 1.52 -8.45
N PRO A 375 -42.28 0.96 -9.67
CA PRO A 375 -42.49 -0.47 -9.85
C PRO A 375 -41.38 -1.26 -9.17
N GLY A 376 -41.75 -2.14 -8.23
CA GLY A 376 -40.82 -3.03 -7.55
C GLY A 376 -40.01 -2.44 -6.39
N HIS A 377 -40.04 -1.11 -6.16
CA HIS A 377 -39.30 -0.53 -5.02
C HIS A 377 -39.86 0.84 -4.59
N LYS A 378 -39.41 1.29 -3.43
CA LYS A 378 -39.81 2.54 -2.81
C LYS A 378 -38.59 3.32 -2.31
N VAL A 379 -38.45 4.58 -2.72
CA VAL A 379 -37.44 5.50 -2.19
C VAL A 379 -38.07 6.27 -1.02
N ARG A 380 -37.47 6.21 0.17
CA ARG A 380 -37.95 6.88 1.39
C ARG A 380 -36.88 7.80 1.98
N ASN A 381 -37.31 8.90 2.60
CA ASN A 381 -36.42 9.68 3.44
C ASN A 381 -36.04 8.91 4.70
N ALA A 382 -34.81 9.15 5.20
CA ALA A 382 -34.35 8.52 6.44
C ALA A 382 -35.19 8.91 7.67
N SER A 383 -35.77 10.10 7.68
CA SER A 383 -36.71 10.58 8.69
C SER A 383 -38.06 9.86 8.67
N GLY A 384 -38.42 9.18 7.57
CA GLY A 384 -39.73 8.63 7.32
C GLY A 384 -40.82 9.69 7.03
N ALA A 385 -40.48 10.96 7.07
CA ALA A 385 -41.40 12.11 6.88
C ALA A 385 -41.12 12.88 5.59
N ALA A 386 -42.10 13.68 5.16
CA ALA A 386 -41.90 14.68 4.11
C ALA A 386 -41.04 15.81 4.66
N GLU A 387 -40.12 16.34 3.84
CA GLU A 387 -39.27 17.49 4.19
C GLU A 387 -39.82 18.80 3.61
N GLY A 388 -40.97 18.76 2.86
CA GLY A 388 -41.59 19.91 2.25
C GLY A 388 -40.83 20.43 1.03
N SER A 389 -41.10 21.69 0.65
CA SER A 389 -40.40 22.36 -0.45
C SER A 389 -39.05 22.91 0.04
N ILE A 390 -37.95 22.28 -0.39
CA ILE A 390 -36.59 22.56 0.08
C ILE A 390 -35.66 22.81 -1.11
N ALA A 391 -34.63 23.65 -0.87
CA ALA A 391 -33.54 23.88 -1.84
C ALA A 391 -32.38 22.92 -1.66
N VAL A 392 -31.47 22.89 -2.65
CA VAL A 392 -30.33 21.94 -2.75
C VAL A 392 -29.45 21.95 -1.51
N LYS A 393 -29.12 23.08 -0.92
CA LYS A 393 -28.26 23.18 0.28
C LYS A 393 -28.87 22.44 1.47
N TYR A 394 -30.15 22.64 1.73
CA TYR A 394 -30.89 21.96 2.78
C TYR A 394 -31.03 20.44 2.47
N ALA A 395 -31.33 20.09 1.20
CA ALA A 395 -31.44 18.70 0.77
C ALA A 395 -30.12 17.93 0.94
N LEU A 396 -28.95 18.57 0.69
CA LEU A 396 -27.62 18.02 0.96
C LEU A 396 -27.40 17.81 2.45
N ALA A 397 -27.68 18.84 3.28
CA ALA A 397 -27.46 18.81 4.73
C ALA A 397 -28.29 17.71 5.42
N ARG A 398 -29.56 17.57 5.04
CA ARG A 398 -30.48 16.55 5.55
C ARG A 398 -30.33 15.20 4.86
N SER A 399 -29.61 15.17 3.73
CA SER A 399 -29.48 13.96 2.91
C SER A 399 -30.82 13.42 2.38
N THR A 400 -31.74 14.31 1.96
CA THR A 400 -33.13 14.01 1.60
C THR A 400 -33.20 13.13 0.35
N ASN A 401 -33.59 11.87 0.49
CA ASN A 401 -33.60 10.89 -0.62
C ASN A 401 -34.60 11.25 -1.71
N THR A 402 -35.81 11.60 -1.34
CA THR A 402 -36.90 11.87 -2.31
C THR A 402 -36.62 13.11 -3.14
N TRP A 403 -35.98 14.14 -2.57
CA TRP A 403 -35.51 15.31 -3.30
C TRP A 403 -34.49 14.92 -4.38
N PHE A 404 -33.44 14.18 -4.01
CA PHE A 404 -32.40 13.76 -4.96
C PHE A 404 -32.92 12.79 -6.02
N ALA A 405 -33.88 11.93 -5.68
CA ALA A 405 -34.54 11.05 -6.63
C ALA A 405 -35.31 11.82 -7.70
N LEU A 406 -36.06 12.87 -7.32
CA LEU A 406 -36.79 13.74 -8.25
C LEU A 406 -35.82 14.55 -9.13
N VAL A 407 -34.90 15.28 -8.51
CA VAL A 407 -33.91 16.08 -9.26
C VAL A 407 -33.03 15.20 -10.16
N GLY A 408 -32.66 14.01 -9.73
CA GLY A 408 -31.90 13.08 -10.58
C GLY A 408 -32.74 12.57 -11.78
N ILE A 409 -34.04 12.39 -11.63
CA ILE A 409 -34.94 12.05 -12.76
C ILE A 409 -35.00 13.23 -13.72
N ASP A 410 -35.19 14.45 -13.23
CA ASP A 410 -35.28 15.66 -14.02
C ASP A 410 -33.97 16.00 -14.77
N CYS A 411 -32.82 15.90 -14.10
CA CYS A 411 -31.47 16.03 -14.68
C CYS A 411 -31.17 14.91 -15.72
N GLY A 412 -31.76 13.75 -15.52
CA GLY A 412 -31.56 12.57 -16.34
C GLY A 412 -30.27 11.80 -15.99
N PRO A 413 -30.29 10.46 -16.15
CA PRO A 413 -29.16 9.61 -15.74
C PRO A 413 -27.90 9.91 -16.57
N THR A 414 -28.02 10.31 -17.84
CA THR A 414 -26.88 10.61 -18.70
C THR A 414 -26.04 11.75 -18.13
N ASN A 415 -26.66 12.82 -17.63
CA ASN A 415 -25.98 14.03 -17.17
C ASN A 415 -25.22 13.78 -15.86
N PHE A 416 -25.87 13.25 -14.82
CA PHE A 416 -25.17 13.03 -13.55
C PHE A 416 -24.19 11.86 -13.59
N LEU A 417 -24.40 10.84 -14.47
CA LEU A 417 -23.40 9.79 -14.70
C LEU A 417 -22.20 10.29 -15.52
N ALA A 418 -22.41 11.26 -16.44
CA ALA A 418 -21.32 11.96 -17.10
C ALA A 418 -20.50 12.79 -16.11
N MET A 419 -21.15 13.51 -15.19
CA MET A 419 -20.47 14.24 -14.11
C MET A 419 -19.68 13.26 -13.20
N ALA A 420 -20.26 12.11 -12.86
CA ALA A 420 -19.54 11.10 -12.09
C ALA A 420 -18.24 10.66 -12.77
N ARG A 421 -18.25 10.46 -14.10
CA ARG A 421 -17.03 10.14 -14.85
C ARG A 421 -16.05 11.30 -14.91
N ARG A 422 -16.54 12.55 -14.96
CA ARG A 422 -15.65 13.72 -14.91
C ARG A 422 -14.89 13.80 -13.60
N VAL A 423 -15.54 13.53 -12.47
CA VAL A 423 -14.91 13.50 -11.14
C VAL A 423 -14.23 12.14 -10.81
N GLY A 424 -14.04 11.25 -11.80
CA GLY A 424 -13.18 10.08 -11.69
C GLY A 424 -13.83 8.77 -11.27
N TYR A 425 -15.18 8.69 -11.16
CA TYR A 425 -15.84 7.40 -10.94
C TYR A 425 -15.87 6.54 -12.20
N GLY A 426 -15.88 5.22 -12.05
CA GLY A 426 -16.05 4.26 -13.13
C GLY A 426 -14.77 3.96 -13.94
N GLU A 427 -13.62 4.44 -13.48
CA GLU A 427 -12.31 4.19 -14.10
C GLU A 427 -11.21 4.11 -13.05
N LYS A 428 -10.12 3.39 -13.36
CA LYS A 428 -8.95 3.35 -12.49
C LYS A 428 -8.32 4.73 -12.34
N THR A 429 -7.78 5.01 -11.16
CA THR A 429 -7.17 6.31 -10.87
C THR A 429 -5.85 6.54 -11.59
N GLY A 430 -5.18 5.45 -11.99
CA GLY A 430 -3.86 5.47 -12.63
C GLY A 430 -2.69 5.39 -11.63
N LEU A 431 -2.99 5.20 -10.35
CA LEU A 431 -1.95 4.94 -9.34
C LEU A 431 -1.28 3.58 -9.55
N PRO A 432 -0.01 3.41 -9.17
CA PRO A 432 0.69 2.14 -9.25
C PRO A 432 0.16 1.15 -8.18
N LEU A 433 -1.03 0.61 -8.41
CA LEU A 433 -1.73 -0.31 -7.51
C LEU A 433 -2.06 -1.62 -8.21
N ILE A 434 -1.71 -2.73 -7.58
CA ILE A 434 -2.08 -4.07 -8.07
C ILE A 434 -3.49 -4.38 -7.59
N GLY A 435 -4.37 -4.72 -8.55
CA GLY A 435 -5.76 -5.08 -8.22
C GLY A 435 -6.68 -3.89 -7.99
N GLU A 436 -6.31 -2.69 -8.44
CA GLU A 436 -7.23 -1.55 -8.43
C GLU A 436 -8.47 -1.86 -9.24
N ALA A 437 -9.65 -1.67 -8.63
CA ALA A 437 -10.94 -1.84 -9.28
C ALA A 437 -11.41 -0.55 -9.96
N SER A 438 -12.16 -0.71 -11.05
CA SER A 438 -12.66 0.43 -11.85
C SER A 438 -13.96 1.02 -11.32
N GLY A 439 -14.64 0.34 -10.38
CA GLY A 439 -16.01 0.69 -10.05
C GLY A 439 -16.98 0.41 -11.21
N LEU A 440 -18.21 0.82 -11.05
CA LEU A 440 -19.24 0.69 -12.08
C LEU A 440 -20.09 1.96 -12.17
N ILE A 441 -19.95 2.67 -13.28
CA ILE A 441 -20.89 3.73 -13.71
C ILE A 441 -21.60 3.20 -14.95
N PRO A 442 -22.86 2.75 -14.83
CA PRO A 442 -23.56 2.08 -15.92
C PRO A 442 -23.87 3.03 -17.10
N THR A 443 -24.10 2.43 -18.26
CA THR A 443 -24.65 3.09 -19.46
C THR A 443 -25.94 2.41 -19.87
N ASN A 444 -26.68 2.97 -20.82
CA ASN A 444 -27.85 2.30 -21.39
C ASN A 444 -27.46 0.96 -22.06
N GLU A 445 -26.30 0.91 -22.70
CA GLU A 445 -25.76 -0.31 -23.33
C GLU A 445 -25.48 -1.38 -22.27
N TRP A 446 -24.88 -0.96 -21.16
CA TRP A 446 -24.64 -1.86 -20.02
C TRP A 446 -25.96 -2.39 -19.44
N MET A 447 -26.99 -1.52 -19.27
CA MET A 447 -28.31 -1.92 -18.82
C MET A 447 -28.97 -2.90 -19.79
N ILE A 448 -28.90 -2.64 -21.10
CA ILE A 448 -29.44 -3.55 -22.13
C ILE A 448 -28.74 -4.90 -22.08
N SER A 449 -27.41 -4.91 -21.96
CA SER A 449 -26.62 -6.14 -21.94
C SER A 449 -26.90 -6.98 -20.70
N ASN A 450 -27.00 -6.35 -19.52
CA ASN A 450 -27.10 -7.05 -18.21
C ASN A 450 -28.53 -7.22 -17.73
N HIS A 451 -29.42 -6.23 -18.00
CA HIS A 451 -30.82 -6.23 -17.52
C HIS A 451 -31.86 -6.32 -18.63
N LYS A 452 -31.44 -6.42 -19.92
CA LYS A 452 -32.30 -6.56 -21.10
C LYS A 452 -33.29 -5.38 -21.27
N ARG A 453 -33.00 -4.22 -20.72
CA ARG A 453 -33.81 -3.00 -20.80
C ARG A 453 -32.95 -1.73 -20.63
N ARG A 454 -33.47 -0.60 -21.04
CA ARG A 454 -32.87 0.72 -20.76
C ARG A 454 -33.13 1.16 -19.33
N PHE A 455 -32.52 2.28 -18.91
CA PHE A 455 -32.83 2.93 -17.64
C PHE A 455 -34.32 3.25 -17.54
N MET A 456 -34.87 3.02 -16.36
CA MET A 456 -36.20 3.43 -15.94
C MET A 456 -36.07 4.49 -14.83
N ASN A 457 -37.13 5.29 -14.60
CA ASN A 457 -37.12 6.30 -13.53
C ASN A 457 -36.77 5.73 -12.15
N GLY A 458 -37.14 4.49 -11.87
CA GLY A 458 -36.76 3.81 -10.64
C GLY A 458 -35.26 3.55 -10.53
N ASP A 459 -34.60 3.15 -11.61
CA ASP A 459 -33.14 2.97 -11.64
C ASP A 459 -32.45 4.32 -11.44
N THR A 460 -32.91 5.35 -12.17
CA THR A 460 -32.41 6.72 -12.08
C THR A 460 -32.53 7.26 -10.66
N ALA A 461 -33.70 7.10 -10.03
CA ALA A 461 -33.96 7.50 -8.65
C ALA A 461 -33.01 6.82 -7.65
N ASN A 462 -32.75 5.51 -7.82
CA ASN A 462 -31.81 4.77 -6.98
C ASN A 462 -30.37 5.24 -7.19
N MET A 463 -29.96 5.42 -8.44
CA MET A 463 -28.59 5.90 -8.75
C MET A 463 -28.38 7.34 -8.26
N ALA A 464 -29.38 8.21 -8.34
CA ALA A 464 -29.31 9.57 -7.84
C ALA A 464 -29.08 9.66 -6.31
N ILE A 465 -29.39 8.60 -5.57
CA ILE A 465 -29.07 8.48 -4.13
C ILE A 465 -27.84 7.62 -3.86
N GLY A 466 -27.09 7.24 -4.91
CA GLY A 466 -25.85 6.47 -4.83
C GLY A 466 -26.04 4.99 -4.53
N GLN A 467 -27.16 4.43 -4.98
CA GLN A 467 -27.51 3.01 -4.82
C GLN A 467 -27.81 2.37 -6.19
N GLY A 468 -28.44 1.20 -6.18
CA GLY A 468 -28.71 0.44 -7.38
C GLY A 468 -27.46 -0.29 -7.89
N VAL A 469 -27.12 -0.08 -9.16
CA VAL A 469 -25.97 -0.76 -9.81
C VAL A 469 -24.66 0.04 -9.73
N LEU A 470 -24.68 1.24 -9.13
CA LEU A 470 -23.48 2.04 -8.95
C LEU A 470 -22.50 1.38 -7.96
N LEU A 471 -21.23 1.29 -8.36
CA LEU A 471 -20.15 0.82 -7.51
C LEU A 471 -18.94 1.76 -7.61
N ALA A 472 -18.29 2.01 -6.48
CA ALA A 472 -17.09 2.82 -6.39
C ALA A 472 -16.16 2.30 -5.31
N THR A 473 -14.85 2.49 -5.49
CA THR A 473 -13.88 2.24 -4.44
C THR A 473 -13.78 3.44 -3.49
N PRO A 474 -13.32 3.26 -2.24
CA PRO A 474 -13.04 4.39 -1.34
C PRO A 474 -12.08 5.43 -1.95
N LEU A 475 -11.10 4.97 -2.71
CA LEU A 475 -10.17 5.85 -3.44
C LEU A 475 -10.91 6.71 -4.48
N GLN A 476 -11.82 6.13 -5.26
CA GLN A 476 -12.64 6.88 -6.22
C GLN A 476 -13.57 7.87 -5.53
N VAL A 477 -14.15 7.51 -4.38
CA VAL A 477 -14.97 8.45 -3.59
C VAL A 477 -14.11 9.62 -3.11
N ALA A 478 -12.91 9.37 -2.59
CA ALA A 478 -11.98 10.43 -2.19
C ALA A 478 -11.56 11.31 -3.39
N GLN A 479 -11.27 10.70 -4.55
CA GLN A 479 -10.96 11.42 -5.79
C GLN A 479 -12.14 12.29 -6.24
N GLY A 480 -13.35 11.75 -6.19
CA GLY A 480 -14.56 12.51 -6.49
C GLY A 480 -14.74 13.71 -5.55
N MET A 481 -14.42 13.55 -4.27
CA MET A 481 -14.42 14.68 -3.32
C MET A 481 -13.32 15.69 -3.62
N ALA A 482 -12.14 15.24 -4.09
CA ALA A 482 -11.08 16.16 -4.54
C ALA A 482 -11.50 16.98 -5.77
N GLY A 483 -12.17 16.36 -6.74
CA GLY A 483 -12.73 17.06 -7.90
C GLY A 483 -13.82 18.08 -7.49
N ILE A 484 -14.75 17.68 -6.62
CA ILE A 484 -15.77 18.61 -6.10
C ILE A 484 -15.11 19.75 -5.33
N ALA A 485 -14.11 19.48 -4.49
CA ALA A 485 -13.37 20.45 -3.70
C ALA A 485 -12.62 21.47 -4.57
N ASN A 486 -12.01 21.01 -5.66
CA ASN A 486 -11.33 21.89 -6.62
C ASN A 486 -12.36 22.73 -7.42
N GLY A 487 -13.46 22.11 -7.84
CA GLY A 487 -14.55 22.75 -8.59
C GLY A 487 -14.28 22.87 -10.09
N GLU A 488 -13.06 23.19 -10.49
CA GLU A 488 -12.66 23.45 -11.88
C GLU A 488 -12.04 22.22 -12.54
N ALA A 489 -11.18 21.53 -11.81
CA ALA A 489 -10.37 20.43 -12.35
C ALA A 489 -10.33 19.21 -11.42
N LEU A 490 -10.18 18.04 -12.02
CA LEU A 490 -9.85 16.81 -11.31
C LEU A 490 -8.33 16.65 -11.28
N PRO A 491 -7.70 16.66 -10.10
CA PRO A 491 -6.25 16.44 -10.03
C PRO A 491 -5.89 15.01 -10.43
N LYS A 492 -4.77 14.83 -11.13
CA LYS A 492 -4.17 13.52 -11.36
C LYS A 492 -3.57 13.02 -10.07
N LEU A 493 -4.03 11.86 -9.61
CA LEU A 493 -3.53 11.30 -8.36
C LEU A 493 -2.08 10.84 -8.48
N GLN A 494 -1.32 11.03 -7.42
CA GLN A 494 0.09 10.68 -7.33
C GLN A 494 0.35 9.95 -6.01
N MET A 495 1.08 8.83 -6.08
CA MET A 495 1.50 8.07 -4.90
C MET A 495 3.03 7.95 -4.81
N ILE A 496 3.73 8.14 -5.93
CA ILE A 496 5.19 8.17 -5.98
C ILE A 496 5.63 9.61 -6.24
N ARG A 497 6.42 10.15 -5.33
CA ARG A 497 6.99 11.49 -5.43
C ARG A 497 8.28 11.49 -6.24
N GLN A 498 9.19 10.54 -5.94
CA GLN A 498 10.48 10.43 -6.60
C GLN A 498 10.87 8.96 -6.82
N VAL A 499 11.64 8.71 -7.85
CA VAL A 499 12.44 7.49 -8.00
C VAL A 499 13.90 7.91 -8.08
N GLN A 500 14.75 7.28 -7.29
CA GLN A 500 16.17 7.56 -7.22
C GLN A 500 16.99 6.38 -7.75
N ASP A 501 18.14 6.64 -8.34
CA ASP A 501 19.09 5.59 -8.72
C ASP A 501 19.89 5.10 -7.49
N SER A 502 20.78 4.13 -7.71
CA SER A 502 21.66 3.58 -6.67
C SER A 502 22.63 4.59 -6.02
N LYS A 503 22.75 5.79 -6.58
CA LYS A 503 23.57 6.89 -6.06
C LYS A 503 22.73 7.98 -5.39
N GLY A 504 21.42 7.76 -5.25
CA GLY A 504 20.49 8.72 -4.69
C GLY A 504 20.12 9.88 -5.63
N ARG A 505 20.50 9.83 -6.92
CA ARG A 505 20.13 10.87 -7.88
C ARG A 505 18.69 10.64 -8.32
N VAL A 506 17.88 11.70 -8.34
CA VAL A 506 16.51 11.64 -8.80
C VAL A 506 16.48 11.34 -10.31
N VAL A 507 15.84 10.24 -10.70
CA VAL A 507 15.63 9.82 -12.09
C VAL A 507 14.18 10.00 -12.54
N PHE A 508 13.28 10.22 -11.60
CA PHE A 508 11.88 10.58 -11.82
C PHE A 508 11.40 11.46 -10.67
N GLN A 509 10.72 12.54 -11.02
CA GLN A 509 10.04 13.45 -10.10
C GLN A 509 8.61 13.63 -10.57
N ALA A 510 7.64 13.37 -9.69
CA ALA A 510 6.24 13.64 -10.00
C ALA A 510 5.95 15.13 -9.85
N LEU A 511 5.19 15.68 -10.78
CA LEU A 511 4.71 17.05 -10.75
C LEU A 511 3.18 17.05 -10.68
N PRO A 512 2.55 18.07 -10.06
CA PRO A 512 1.10 18.23 -10.09
C PRO A 512 0.60 18.35 -11.52
N GLU A 513 -0.42 17.55 -11.85
CA GLU A 513 -1.05 17.53 -13.17
C GLU A 513 -2.58 17.55 -13.03
N VAL A 514 -3.26 18.18 -13.98
CA VAL A 514 -4.70 18.08 -14.15
C VAL A 514 -5.03 16.81 -14.94
N ARG A 515 -5.90 15.96 -14.39
CA ARG A 515 -6.40 14.78 -15.09
C ARG A 515 -7.52 15.10 -16.05
N LYS A 516 -8.46 15.94 -15.60
CA LYS A 516 -9.65 16.36 -16.37
C LYS A 516 -10.06 17.76 -15.96
N ASP A 517 -10.51 18.56 -16.92
CA ASP A 517 -11.30 19.76 -16.69
C ASP A 517 -12.73 19.34 -16.35
N LEU A 518 -13.31 19.92 -15.33
CA LEU A 518 -14.67 19.58 -14.90
C LEU A 518 -15.72 20.42 -15.66
N GLY A 519 -15.36 21.60 -16.19
CA GLY A 519 -16.28 22.47 -16.93
C GLY A 519 -17.55 22.78 -16.14
N VAL A 520 -17.39 23.06 -14.84
CA VAL A 520 -18.52 23.36 -13.91
C VAL A 520 -18.52 24.84 -13.59
N PRO A 521 -19.66 25.54 -13.68
CA PRO A 521 -19.75 26.92 -13.25
C PRO A 521 -19.41 27.10 -11.77
N GLU A 522 -18.71 28.19 -11.44
CA GLU A 522 -18.31 28.51 -10.07
C GLU A 522 -19.49 28.51 -9.09
N SER A 523 -20.60 29.11 -9.47
CA SER A 523 -21.84 29.15 -8.67
C SER A 523 -22.36 27.74 -8.32
N ALA A 524 -22.16 26.76 -9.21
CA ALA A 524 -22.63 25.40 -9.02
C ALA A 524 -21.78 24.69 -7.95
N TYR A 525 -20.43 24.69 -8.08
CA TYR A 525 -19.61 24.01 -7.08
C TYR A 525 -19.62 24.73 -5.73
N LEU A 526 -19.64 26.06 -5.67
CA LEU A 526 -19.78 26.81 -4.41
C LEU A 526 -21.09 26.51 -3.68
N THR A 527 -22.19 26.33 -4.42
CA THR A 527 -23.48 25.91 -3.87
C THR A 527 -23.41 24.53 -3.25
N VAL A 528 -22.71 23.58 -3.91
CA VAL A 528 -22.47 22.24 -3.37
C VAL A 528 -21.56 22.30 -2.12
N HIS A 529 -20.49 23.10 -2.15
CA HIS A 529 -19.61 23.31 -0.98
C HIS A 529 -20.41 23.81 0.22
N LYS A 530 -21.27 24.81 0.02
CA LYS A 530 -22.12 25.35 1.10
C LYS A 530 -23.06 24.29 1.67
N GLY A 531 -23.72 23.52 0.82
CA GLY A 531 -24.59 22.42 1.24
C GLY A 531 -23.81 21.33 2.01
N MET A 532 -22.57 20.99 1.57
CA MET A 532 -21.69 20.03 2.24
C MET A 532 -21.14 20.59 3.56
N SER A 533 -20.89 21.89 3.65
CA SER A 533 -20.57 22.56 4.92
C SER A 533 -21.73 22.45 5.91
N ASP A 534 -22.96 22.66 5.47
CA ASP A 534 -24.15 22.56 6.31
C ASP A 534 -24.40 21.13 6.84
N VAL A 535 -23.94 20.07 6.15
CA VAL A 535 -23.95 18.68 6.67
C VAL A 535 -23.23 18.56 8.00
N VAL A 536 -22.14 19.31 8.19
CA VAL A 536 -21.27 19.21 9.37
C VAL A 536 -21.56 20.31 10.37
N ASN A 537 -21.77 21.54 9.90
CA ASN A 537 -21.73 22.75 10.74
C ASN A 537 -23.12 23.28 11.10
N SER A 538 -24.21 22.81 10.46
CA SER A 538 -25.57 23.22 10.82
C SER A 538 -26.17 22.35 11.93
N GLY A 539 -27.14 22.91 12.68
CA GLY A 539 -27.86 22.19 13.73
C GLY A 539 -28.65 20.97 13.25
N TYR A 540 -29.03 20.95 11.96
CA TYR A 540 -29.80 19.89 11.31
C TYR A 540 -28.94 18.96 10.44
N GLY A 541 -27.63 19.17 10.38
CA GLY A 541 -26.72 18.40 9.56
C GLY A 541 -26.53 16.96 10.04
N THR A 542 -26.36 16.04 9.10
CA THR A 542 -26.23 14.58 9.38
C THR A 542 -24.83 14.14 9.76
N GLY A 543 -23.80 15.00 9.57
CA GLY A 543 -22.38 14.71 9.76
C GLY A 543 -21.70 15.46 10.90
N ARG A 544 -22.45 16.06 11.84
CA ARG A 544 -21.95 16.93 12.90
C ARG A 544 -20.82 16.34 13.75
N SER A 545 -20.79 15.04 13.91
CA SER A 545 -19.75 14.33 14.69
C SER A 545 -18.35 14.36 14.01
N ALA A 546 -18.25 14.77 12.75
CA ALA A 546 -16.98 15.00 12.07
C ALA A 546 -16.39 16.40 12.31
N GLY A 547 -17.16 17.32 12.88
CA GLY A 547 -16.78 18.74 13.02
C GLY A 547 -15.42 18.92 13.69
N LEU A 548 -14.58 19.75 13.06
CA LEU A 548 -13.29 20.19 13.55
C LEU A 548 -13.45 21.61 14.10
N SER A 549 -12.94 21.88 15.30
CA SER A 549 -13.11 23.20 15.95
C SER A 549 -12.21 24.29 15.36
N TRP A 550 -11.19 23.89 14.62
CA TRP A 550 -10.13 24.75 14.08
C TRP A 550 -10.24 25.04 12.59
N THR A 551 -11.16 24.36 11.87
CA THR A 551 -11.40 24.58 10.43
C THR A 551 -12.83 24.22 10.05
N THR A 552 -13.34 24.80 8.95
CA THR A 552 -14.66 24.49 8.42
C THR A 552 -14.57 23.26 7.50
N LEU A 553 -15.13 22.14 7.93
CA LEU A 553 -15.15 20.90 7.18
C LEU A 553 -16.44 20.78 6.36
N CYS A 554 -16.29 20.44 5.09
CA CYS A 554 -17.37 20.08 4.18
C CYS A 554 -17.46 18.55 4.08
N GLY A 555 -18.63 17.96 4.23
CA GLY A 555 -18.75 16.52 4.17
C GLY A 555 -20.10 16.01 3.73
N LYS A 556 -20.18 14.71 3.49
CA LYS A 556 -21.42 14.01 3.17
C LYS A 556 -21.43 12.64 3.83
N THR A 557 -22.48 12.36 4.60
CA THR A 557 -22.76 11.04 5.16
C THR A 557 -23.37 10.13 4.12
N GLY A 558 -23.06 8.84 4.18
CA GLY A 558 -23.69 7.80 3.37
C GLY A 558 -24.06 6.59 4.23
N THR A 559 -25.13 5.92 3.86
CA THR A 559 -25.52 4.63 4.41
C THR A 559 -26.13 3.80 3.28
N ALA A 560 -25.58 2.62 3.01
CA ALA A 560 -26.05 1.72 1.97
C ALA A 560 -26.29 0.31 2.52
N GLN A 561 -27.23 -0.41 1.91
CA GLN A 561 -27.29 -1.85 2.02
C GLN A 561 -26.22 -2.47 1.13
N TRP A 562 -25.59 -3.55 1.59
CA TRP A 562 -24.52 -4.21 0.86
C TRP A 562 -24.51 -5.72 1.09
N GLY A 563 -24.03 -6.44 0.07
CA GLY A 563 -23.97 -7.90 0.11
C GLY A 563 -25.34 -8.57 -0.03
N PRO A 564 -25.43 -9.89 0.24
CA PRO A 564 -26.67 -10.64 0.14
C PRO A 564 -27.73 -10.10 1.09
N ALA A 565 -28.97 -9.98 0.61
CA ALA A 565 -30.10 -9.48 1.42
C ALA A 565 -30.30 -10.28 2.72
N SER A 566 -30.03 -11.60 2.70
CA SER A 566 -30.10 -12.48 3.86
C SER A 566 -29.15 -12.08 5.01
N LYS A 567 -28.04 -11.38 4.72
CA LYS A 567 -27.09 -10.91 5.73
C LYS A 567 -27.48 -9.56 6.34
N ASN A 568 -28.44 -8.84 5.75
CA ASN A 568 -28.85 -7.49 6.18
C ASN A 568 -27.64 -6.61 6.56
N GLN A 569 -26.60 -6.61 5.72
CA GLN A 569 -25.36 -5.89 5.98
C GLN A 569 -25.46 -4.46 5.45
N ARG A 570 -24.88 -3.52 6.19
CA ARG A 570 -24.90 -2.10 5.84
C ARG A 570 -23.51 -1.51 5.87
N LEU A 571 -23.31 -0.49 5.04
CA LEU A 571 -22.10 0.34 4.98
C LEU A 571 -22.40 1.71 5.57
N ALA A 572 -21.42 2.27 6.28
CA ALA A 572 -21.45 3.66 6.70
C ALA A 572 -20.29 4.41 6.03
N TRP A 573 -20.61 5.50 5.34
CA TRP A 573 -19.67 6.37 4.66
C TRP A 573 -19.64 7.75 5.29
N PHE A 574 -18.44 8.35 5.26
CA PHE A 574 -18.30 9.79 5.38
C PHE A 574 -17.16 10.25 4.46
N ALA A 575 -17.45 11.17 3.56
CA ALA A 575 -16.49 11.69 2.61
C ALA A 575 -16.66 13.20 2.47
N GLY A 576 -15.59 13.90 2.13
CA GLY A 576 -15.62 15.35 2.03
C GLY A 576 -14.25 15.96 1.85
N PHE A 577 -14.13 17.23 2.21
CA PHE A 577 -12.92 18.02 2.06
C PHE A 577 -12.90 19.19 3.06
N PHE A 578 -11.74 19.79 3.23
CA PHE A 578 -11.54 21.02 4.01
C PHE A 578 -10.21 21.72 3.64
N PRO A 579 -10.00 23.01 4.03
CA PRO A 579 -10.98 23.97 4.51
C PRO A 579 -12.08 24.29 3.50
N TYR A 580 -13.20 24.84 3.95
CA TYR A 580 -14.30 25.29 3.07
C TYR A 580 -13.86 26.41 2.11
N GLU A 581 -13.12 27.40 2.64
CA GLU A 581 -12.74 28.62 1.91
C GLU A 581 -11.66 28.35 0.84
N ASN A 582 -10.74 27.43 1.11
CA ASN A 582 -9.65 27.07 0.22
C ASN A 582 -9.32 25.57 0.40
N PRO A 583 -10.08 24.69 -0.27
CA PRO A 583 -9.93 23.24 -0.08
C PRO A 583 -8.51 22.76 -0.33
N ARG A 584 -7.96 22.06 0.65
CA ARG A 584 -6.61 21.48 0.59
C ARG A 584 -6.62 19.95 0.68
N PHE A 585 -7.45 19.40 1.53
CA PHE A 585 -7.51 17.95 1.73
C PHE A 585 -8.88 17.40 1.41
N ALA A 586 -8.93 16.31 0.63
CA ALA A 586 -10.13 15.53 0.40
C ALA A 586 -9.98 14.14 1.01
N PHE A 587 -11.08 13.54 1.45
CA PHE A 587 -11.04 12.26 2.15
C PHE A 587 -12.28 11.42 1.90
N ALA A 588 -12.14 10.10 2.11
CA ALA A 588 -13.24 9.16 2.22
C ALA A 588 -12.97 8.13 3.31
N VAL A 589 -13.97 7.85 4.13
CA VAL A 589 -13.96 6.81 5.15
C VAL A 589 -15.14 5.89 4.95
N ILE A 590 -14.90 4.59 4.95
CA ILE A 590 -15.92 3.55 4.94
C ILE A 590 -15.79 2.62 6.14
N TYR A 591 -16.93 2.29 6.73
CA TYR A 591 -17.11 1.28 7.77
C TYR A 591 -18.03 0.18 7.22
N GLU A 592 -17.54 -1.05 7.14
CA GLU A 592 -18.37 -2.22 6.84
C GLU A 592 -19.04 -2.72 8.12
N GLY A 593 -20.36 -2.60 8.22
CA GLY A 593 -21.13 -3.13 9.33
C GLY A 593 -21.13 -4.68 9.34
N ARG A 594 -21.27 -5.27 10.50
CA ARG A 594 -21.50 -6.72 10.63
C ARG A 594 -22.87 -7.09 10.09
N PRO A 595 -23.11 -8.35 9.70
CA PRO A 595 -24.44 -8.83 9.38
C PRO A 595 -25.44 -8.47 10.49
N GLY A 596 -26.60 -7.90 10.11
CA GLY A 596 -27.62 -7.44 11.04
C GLY A 596 -27.33 -6.15 11.81
N GLN A 597 -26.12 -5.62 11.74
CA GLN A 597 -25.75 -4.38 12.45
C GLN A 597 -26.38 -3.15 11.79
N VAL A 598 -27.06 -2.31 12.60
CA VAL A 598 -27.56 -1.00 12.16
C VAL A 598 -26.44 0.01 12.25
N VAL A 599 -25.98 0.50 11.10
CA VAL A 599 -24.94 1.51 11.02
C VAL A 599 -25.41 2.73 10.24
N SER A 600 -24.79 3.89 10.51
CA SER A 600 -24.99 5.11 9.74
C SER A 600 -23.69 5.92 9.62
N GLY A 601 -23.53 6.67 8.53
CA GLY A 601 -22.33 7.46 8.26
C GLY A 601 -22.03 8.45 9.39
N GLY A 602 -23.04 9.15 9.89
CA GLY A 602 -22.88 10.14 10.97
C GLY A 602 -22.46 9.54 12.32
N ARG A 603 -22.80 8.26 12.59
CA ARG A 603 -22.48 7.59 13.85
C ARG A 603 -21.15 6.82 13.83
N TYR A 604 -20.78 6.23 12.69
CA TYR A 604 -19.63 5.33 12.60
C TYR A 604 -18.46 5.92 11.81
N ALA A 605 -18.69 6.47 10.60
CA ALA A 605 -17.63 6.97 9.74
C ALA A 605 -17.22 8.41 10.05
N ALA A 606 -18.16 9.31 10.31
CA ALA A 606 -17.88 10.72 10.61
C ALA A 606 -16.97 10.92 11.85
N PRO A 607 -17.15 10.22 13.01
CA PRO A 607 -16.25 10.35 14.13
C PRO A 607 -14.82 9.93 13.83
N MET A 608 -14.60 8.99 12.90
CA MET A 608 -13.26 8.56 12.49
C MET A 608 -12.48 9.68 11.82
N VAL A 609 -13.17 10.53 11.03
CA VAL A 609 -12.55 11.71 10.39
C VAL A 609 -12.05 12.69 11.43
N LYS A 610 -12.87 13.00 12.43
CA LYS A 610 -12.44 13.83 13.56
C LYS A 610 -11.27 13.21 14.33
N ALA A 611 -11.35 11.90 14.59
CA ALA A 611 -10.28 11.17 15.27
C ALA A 611 -8.98 11.17 14.47
N PHE A 612 -9.07 11.17 13.12
CA PHE A 612 -7.90 11.22 12.26
C PHE A 612 -7.25 12.62 12.26
N PHE A 613 -8.01 13.67 11.95
CA PHE A 613 -7.44 14.99 11.68
C PHE A 613 -7.08 15.81 12.94
N ASN A 614 -7.81 15.67 14.05
CA ASN A 614 -7.54 16.49 15.25
C ASN A 614 -6.11 16.38 15.79
N PRO A 615 -5.47 15.19 15.89
CA PRO A 615 -4.09 15.08 16.36
C PRO A 615 -3.03 15.58 15.35
N LEU A 616 -3.45 15.84 14.11
CA LEU A 616 -2.60 16.35 13.03
C LEU A 616 -2.81 17.85 12.79
N ARG A 617 -3.55 18.53 13.68
CA ARG A 617 -3.96 19.93 13.52
C ARG A 617 -2.80 20.84 13.19
N ASP A 618 -1.78 20.89 14.03
CA ASP A 618 -0.68 21.86 13.93
C ASP A 618 0.06 21.69 12.59
N GLU A 619 0.37 20.44 12.19
CA GLU A 619 0.99 20.12 10.92
C GLU A 619 0.08 20.51 9.72
N ILE A 620 -1.22 20.30 9.84
CA ILE A 620 -2.19 20.66 8.80
C ILE A 620 -2.32 22.18 8.67
N GLU A 621 -2.37 22.91 9.79
CA GLU A 621 -2.41 24.38 9.79
C GLU A 621 -1.14 24.97 9.13
N GLU A 622 0.03 24.38 9.35
CA GLU A 622 1.28 24.76 8.67
C GLU A 622 1.19 24.52 7.15
N ILE A 623 0.69 23.34 6.72
CA ILE A 623 0.51 23.02 5.29
C ILE A 623 -0.47 23.98 4.62
N ILE A 624 -1.56 24.34 5.30
CA ILE A 624 -2.57 25.26 4.78
C ILE A 624 -2.06 26.70 4.71
N ALA A 625 -1.27 27.13 5.71
CA ALA A 625 -0.69 28.45 5.78
C ALA A 625 0.47 28.67 4.81
N ALA A 626 1.13 27.59 4.38
CA ALA A 626 2.23 27.69 3.41
C ALA A 626 1.74 28.32 2.11
N PRO A 627 2.44 29.31 1.56
CA PRO A 627 2.07 29.92 0.30
C PRO A 627 1.99 28.83 -0.79
N LYS A 628 0.96 28.88 -1.62
CA LYS A 628 0.88 28.02 -2.80
C LYS A 628 2.13 28.32 -3.63
N LYS A 629 3.09 27.40 -3.70
CA LYS A 629 4.22 27.54 -4.63
C LYS A 629 3.64 27.60 -6.03
N ALA A 630 3.75 28.76 -6.68
CA ALA A 630 3.40 28.88 -8.08
C ALA A 630 4.39 28.01 -8.87
N LEU A 631 3.87 27.12 -9.69
CA LEU A 631 4.68 26.42 -10.68
C LEU A 631 5.28 27.46 -11.61
N MET A 632 6.57 27.76 -11.50
CA MET A 632 7.28 28.57 -12.49
C MET A 632 7.62 27.65 -13.66
N ILE A 633 7.07 27.96 -14.82
CA ILE A 633 7.31 27.24 -16.07
C ILE A 633 8.30 28.09 -16.88
N ASP A 634 9.39 27.46 -17.36
CA ASP A 634 10.34 28.14 -18.27
C ASP A 634 9.71 28.37 -19.66
N GLU A 635 10.43 29.12 -20.51
CA GLU A 635 9.99 29.44 -21.89
C GLU A 635 9.80 28.20 -22.77
N ASN A 636 10.25 27.02 -22.31
CA ASN A 636 10.13 25.73 -23.01
C ASN A 636 9.04 24.83 -22.41
N GLY A 637 8.29 25.31 -21.40
CA GLY A 637 7.26 24.54 -20.72
C GLY A 637 7.79 23.61 -19.61
N ASN A 638 9.05 23.73 -19.21
CA ASN A 638 9.61 22.96 -18.11
C ASN A 638 9.38 23.72 -16.79
N VAL A 639 9.00 22.98 -15.77
CA VAL A 639 8.83 23.52 -14.43
C VAL A 639 10.21 23.84 -13.84
N ILE A 640 10.46 25.14 -13.58
CA ILE A 640 11.62 25.58 -12.82
C ILE A 640 11.19 25.57 -11.35
N GLU A 641 11.43 24.48 -10.65
CA GLU A 641 11.42 24.50 -9.19
C GLU A 641 12.82 24.86 -8.68
N GLU A 642 12.89 25.86 -7.80
CA GLU A 642 13.98 25.93 -6.82
C GLU A 642 14.01 24.57 -6.09
N SER A 643 15.16 23.92 -6.13
CA SER A 643 15.41 22.57 -5.64
C SER A 643 14.63 22.24 -4.37
N ASP A 644 13.55 21.49 -4.49
CA ASP A 644 13.08 20.69 -3.36
C ASP A 644 14.27 19.86 -2.87
N GLU A 645 14.56 19.92 -1.59
CA GLU A 645 15.60 19.10 -0.96
C GLU A 645 15.49 17.69 -1.49
N VAL A 646 16.57 17.20 -2.09
CA VAL A 646 16.66 15.80 -2.49
C VAL A 646 16.47 14.98 -1.22
N ILE A 647 15.34 14.31 -1.10
CA ILE A 647 15.06 13.46 0.05
C ILE A 647 16.12 12.38 0.05
N ARG A 648 17.09 12.51 0.94
CA ARG A 648 18.18 11.55 1.05
C ARG A 648 17.68 10.38 1.87
N ALA A 649 17.68 9.20 1.24
CA ALA A 649 17.58 7.95 1.99
C ALA A 649 18.72 7.91 3.02
N ILE A 650 18.44 7.49 4.24
CA ILE A 650 19.49 7.19 5.20
C ILE A 650 20.34 6.08 4.56
N PRO A 651 21.63 6.32 4.28
CA PRO A 651 22.45 5.32 3.63
C PRO A 651 22.53 4.12 4.55
N VAL A 652 21.86 3.04 4.20
CA VAL A 652 22.19 1.71 4.71
C VAL A 652 23.33 1.24 3.80
N GLU A 653 24.47 1.90 3.87
CA GLU A 653 25.69 1.35 3.30
C GLU A 653 26.12 0.21 4.21
N PRO A 654 25.96 -1.04 3.76
CA PRO A 654 26.56 -2.13 4.46
C PRO A 654 28.08 -1.96 4.30
N GLU A 655 28.77 -1.78 5.38
CA GLU A 655 30.21 -2.03 5.37
C GLU A 655 30.39 -3.51 4.99
N ILE A 656 30.89 -3.72 3.78
CA ILE A 656 31.31 -5.02 3.32
C ILE A 656 32.76 -5.14 3.74
N ASP A 657 33.10 -6.13 4.55
CA ASP A 657 34.48 -6.40 4.94
C ASP A 657 35.33 -6.85 3.75
N GLN A 658 36.61 -7.09 3.99
CA GLN A 658 37.54 -7.49 2.94
C GLN A 658 37.17 -8.84 2.30
N ASP A 659 36.34 -9.64 2.99
CA ASP A 659 35.88 -10.94 2.53
C ASP A 659 34.53 -10.87 1.78
N GLY A 660 33.96 -9.69 1.58
CA GLY A 660 32.66 -9.48 0.90
C GLY A 660 31.46 -9.80 1.75
N VAL A 661 31.67 -9.86 3.03
CA VAL A 661 30.64 -10.18 4.00
C VAL A 661 30.07 -8.88 4.55
N PRO A 662 28.73 -8.72 4.57
CA PRO A 662 28.13 -7.54 5.18
C PRO A 662 28.46 -7.46 6.66
N ARG A 663 29.16 -6.42 7.09
CA ARG A 663 29.26 -6.12 8.52
C ARG A 663 27.93 -5.56 9.01
N ALA A 664 27.55 -5.91 10.24
CA ALA A 664 26.44 -5.25 10.91
C ALA A 664 26.78 -3.77 11.06
N VAL A 665 26.16 -2.92 10.27
CA VAL A 665 26.05 -1.50 10.63
C VAL A 665 25.30 -1.48 11.96
N PRO A 666 25.84 -0.87 13.03
CA PRO A 666 25.06 -0.71 14.26
C PRO A 666 23.76 -0.02 13.83
N ILE A 667 22.62 -0.68 14.04
CA ILE A 667 21.34 0.00 14.02
C ILE A 667 21.56 1.08 15.08
N ILE A 668 21.45 2.34 14.69
CA ILE A 668 21.20 3.39 15.66
C ILE A 668 19.84 2.97 16.20
N GLU A 669 19.84 2.18 17.29
CA GLU A 669 18.66 2.03 18.12
C GLU A 669 18.22 3.47 18.34
N GLU A 670 16.96 3.75 18.05
CA GLU A 670 16.31 5.01 18.39
C GLU A 670 16.92 5.47 19.70
N SER A 671 17.60 6.61 19.64
CA SER A 671 18.23 7.19 20.82
C SER A 671 17.20 7.05 21.92
N MET A 672 17.52 6.24 22.94
CA MET A 672 16.81 6.26 24.19
C MET A 672 16.62 7.73 24.48
N VAL A 673 15.39 8.20 24.43
CA VAL A 673 14.99 9.42 25.10
C VAL A 673 15.48 9.16 26.51
N GLU A 674 16.55 9.82 26.89
CA GLU A 674 16.98 9.80 28.28
C GLU A 674 15.74 10.11 29.11
N PRO A 675 15.35 9.27 30.07
CA PRO A 675 14.29 9.63 30.97
C PRO A 675 14.72 10.95 31.57
N ALA A 676 13.85 11.95 31.42
CA ALA A 676 14.06 13.28 31.99
C ALA A 676 14.67 13.10 33.37
N ALA A 677 15.83 13.71 33.58
CA ALA A 677 16.54 13.64 34.86
C ALA A 677 15.55 13.84 35.99
N GLU A 678 15.50 12.92 36.95
CA GLU A 678 14.80 13.05 38.18
C GLU A 678 15.28 14.38 38.83
N ILE A 679 14.38 15.36 38.80
CA ILE A 679 14.58 16.60 39.59
C ILE A 679 14.51 16.14 41.05
N SER A 680 15.65 16.18 41.72
CA SER A 680 15.76 15.93 43.14
C SER A 680 14.79 16.82 43.92
N GLU A 681 14.06 16.22 44.86
CA GLU A 681 13.09 16.84 45.79
C GLU A 681 13.68 17.85 46.79
N GLU A 682 14.63 18.66 46.42
CA GLU A 682 15.28 19.58 47.38
C GLU A 682 15.18 21.07 47.01
N GLN A 683 14.16 21.50 46.24
CA GLN A 683 13.85 22.94 46.16
C GLN A 683 12.36 23.19 45.87
N MET A 684 11.48 22.94 46.80
CA MET A 684 10.20 23.68 46.92
C MET A 684 9.88 23.90 48.39
N SER A 685 10.26 25.10 48.88
CA SER A 685 9.77 25.64 50.16
C SER A 685 8.38 26.24 49.96
N ASP A 686 7.50 25.87 50.84
CA ASP A 686 6.29 26.53 51.35
C ASP A 686 5.76 27.76 50.59
N ALA A 687 4.57 27.63 49.96
CA ALA A 687 3.51 28.62 50.06
C ALA A 687 2.16 28.01 49.57
N ASP A 688 1.22 27.96 50.50
CA ASP A 688 -0.24 27.97 50.34
C ASP A 688 -0.92 26.75 49.64
N ALA A 689 -1.26 25.75 50.47
CA ALA A 689 -2.22 24.70 50.18
C ALA A 689 -3.53 24.96 50.94
N GLU A 690 -4.62 25.22 50.20
CA GLU A 690 -5.98 24.99 50.72
C GLU A 690 -6.52 23.65 50.19
N PRO A 691 -7.27 22.87 50.99
CA PRO A 691 -7.66 21.51 50.61
C PRO A 691 -8.96 21.48 49.83
N ILE A 692 -8.94 20.75 48.66
CA ILE A 692 -10.16 20.39 47.92
C ILE A 692 -10.63 19.00 48.37
N VAL A 693 -11.88 19.00 48.85
CA VAL A 693 -12.62 17.90 49.44
C VAL A 693 -12.92 16.78 48.39
N GLU A 694 -12.72 15.55 48.84
CA GLU A 694 -13.17 14.31 48.16
C GLU A 694 -14.70 14.28 47.97
N GLY A 695 -15.11 13.86 46.75
CA GLY A 695 -16.48 13.51 46.42
C GLY A 695 -16.58 12.24 45.62
N ILE A 696 -16.52 11.09 46.26
CA ILE A 696 -16.81 9.78 45.67
C ILE A 696 -18.33 9.68 45.47
N GLN A 697 -18.78 9.58 44.23
CA GLN A 697 -20.13 9.11 43.93
C GLN A 697 -20.11 7.69 43.38
N ARG A 698 -20.73 6.81 44.15
CA ARG A 698 -20.98 5.39 43.86
C ARG A 698 -22.00 5.24 42.70
N ALA A 699 -21.77 4.23 41.84
CA ALA A 699 -22.69 3.77 40.84
C ALA A 699 -23.99 3.24 41.46
N ILE A 700 -25.12 3.65 40.88
CA ILE A 700 -26.46 3.14 41.21
C ILE A 700 -26.75 1.96 40.28
N PRO A 701 -27.24 0.80 40.77
CA PRO A 701 -27.63 -0.33 39.94
C PRO A 701 -28.98 -0.07 39.28
N VAL A 702 -29.10 -0.47 38.01
CA VAL A 702 -30.34 -0.47 37.23
C VAL A 702 -31.12 -1.74 37.63
N PRO A 703 -32.43 -1.68 37.92
CA PRO A 703 -33.23 -2.87 38.20
C PRO A 703 -33.62 -3.61 36.96
N ASP A 704 -33.69 -4.93 37.05
CA ASP A 704 -34.18 -5.88 36.07
C ASP A 704 -35.62 -5.56 35.68
N ALA A 705 -35.89 -5.56 34.37
CA ALA A 705 -37.23 -5.47 33.80
C ALA A 705 -37.80 -6.89 33.58
N GLU A 706 -38.89 -7.17 34.27
CA GLU A 706 -39.66 -8.39 34.13
C GLU A 706 -40.21 -8.61 32.72
N GLU A 707 -40.21 -9.87 32.32
CA GLU A 707 -40.91 -10.40 31.14
C GLU A 707 -42.42 -10.25 31.35
N THR A 708 -43.09 -9.56 30.39
CA THR A 708 -44.52 -9.80 30.14
C THR A 708 -44.68 -10.21 28.69
N GLY A 709 -45.00 -11.47 28.50
CA GLY A 709 -45.40 -12.01 27.22
C GLY A 709 -46.77 -11.46 26.81
N ASP A 710 -46.87 -11.10 25.53
CA ASP A 710 -48.14 -11.08 24.81
C ASP A 710 -47.87 -11.58 23.38
N GLU A 711 -48.38 -12.79 23.11
CA GLU A 711 -48.50 -13.41 21.81
C GLU A 711 -49.51 -12.60 20.98
N ILE A 712 -49.11 -12.15 19.79
CA ILE A 712 -50.02 -11.66 18.76
C ILE A 712 -49.97 -12.64 17.57
N GLU A 713 -51.01 -13.40 17.46
CA GLU A 713 -51.40 -14.29 16.35
C GLU A 713 -51.55 -13.47 15.04
N ILE A 714 -50.82 -13.83 13.98
CA ILE A 714 -50.98 -13.27 12.63
C ILE A 714 -51.59 -14.38 11.76
N THR A 715 -52.86 -14.24 11.42
CA THR A 715 -53.52 -14.98 10.32
C THR A 715 -53.24 -14.31 8.97
N PRO A 716 -53.10 -15.09 7.88
CA PRO A 716 -52.82 -14.58 6.54
C PRO A 716 -54.07 -14.29 5.74
N GLU A 717 -54.11 -13.14 5.07
CA GLU A 717 -54.83 -12.90 3.81
C GLU A 717 -53.94 -12.16 2.82
#